data_358d459a515fe239bf7e374e96ac12fc
#
_entry.id   358d459a515fe239bf7e374e96ac12fc
#
_cell.length_a   1.000
_cell.length_b   1.000
_cell.length_c   1.000
_cell.angle_alpha   90.00
_cell.angle_beta   90.00
_cell.angle_gamma   90.00
#
_symmetry.space_group_name_H-M   'P 1'
#
loop_
_entity.id
_entity.type
_entity.pdbx_description
1 polymer ?
#
loop_
_entity_poly.entity_id
_entity_poly.type
_entity_poly.pdbx_seq_one_letter_code
_entity_poly.pdbx_strand_id
1 'polypeptide(L)'
;MRKLFVTLFVFATSMMVMANPIGQEKARKIAQEFMASNNCNSRSNSRVAASTTRQLSFKDIGMKNLYAFADETSGGFVIVADDDSVEPVLAYSETDDFNLYTMPTAMQMMLLGYEQQISNMRKVQGNPHSKTRQATANPDREAIAPLVKTMWHGYLPLNYNCPFDQNAGRNTLVGCVAVTLAQLMYYYQYPQGTTLTIPAYTTAEGYKMEALPPTTFDYSKMHLNYDNVYDGDRETIDPNDPSLIEVTKLVLYAGCALQMQYSVNGSASVFDNDTIAKYFGYDKGARYLLAGNYPHDVWEEMVYQELKAGRPVPYRAGAVGNQSHEFIIDGYDGKGYFHANIGEIGRGGTNVFYKLGVINECAGQTSQVEFSGYNVYQAGYFGFQPDKGNDAVPVVSVSYGSYALQQADFARSSADDDFKDIVLNAELKRLDNNGHTMDYGWGLFQNGLLKKELCSSTTGEAISPLNMSFNMGGGLADGTYQLFPIFRNHDAKEWEAYLEYLYTTDDGTPMRHYTATIDGNSLHIGVSSTEPNLEISKVEYYAAYEGEKLNARVWFTNNGTNYENELFLWIDGEMRTGVGAYVNPGMSDYIDFCTASPTIGTHDVKIYSDWDGQKVIYTGTLTVTEAPKCNLEANVITEGLKNGVVYNNLTVACTLTNVGTTTFANMVNVDLLVNKIDEKGNIVDDFDNGYPTWCWQRDYYLYLEPGESADISFSLGKEVLRPKDYIYGLKIIFYNNKSTWGNLNIGDKLYEVTFTYNEDVSDGITPVALQTADDGICYDILGRRISTNTMKPGIYIRNGKKILIK
;
A
#
# COMPACT_ATOMS: atom_id res chain seq x y z
N MET A 1 -25.66 -53.63 50.89
CA MET A 1 -25.85 -52.24 50.45
C MET A 1 -24.69 -51.85 49.56
N ARG A 2 -24.86 -51.99 48.25
CA ARG A 2 -23.87 -51.62 47.25
C ARG A 2 -24.13 -50.15 46.86
N LYS A 3 -23.13 -49.27 47.06
CA LYS A 3 -23.15 -47.89 46.55
C LYS A 3 -22.73 -47.89 45.11
N LEU A 4 -23.60 -47.48 44.23
CA LEU A 4 -23.38 -47.27 42.83
C LEU A 4 -22.71 -45.87 42.68
N PHE A 5 -21.47 -45.83 42.23
CA PHE A 5 -20.84 -44.58 41.76
C PHE A 5 -21.22 -44.36 40.30
N VAL A 6 -22.02 -43.34 40.05
CA VAL A 6 -22.28 -42.85 38.71
C VAL A 6 -21.22 -41.79 38.39
N THR A 7 -20.25 -42.16 37.55
CA THR A 7 -19.26 -41.19 37.02
C THR A 7 -19.89 -40.46 35.84
N LEU A 8 -20.21 -39.20 36.05
CA LEU A 8 -20.71 -38.30 35.00
C LEU A 8 -19.52 -37.88 34.12
N PHE A 9 -19.39 -38.47 32.95
CA PHE A 9 -18.49 -38.00 31.93
C PHE A 9 -19.08 -36.72 31.30
N VAL A 10 -18.60 -35.56 31.70
CA VAL A 10 -18.87 -34.31 31.00
C VAL A 10 -18.00 -34.32 29.74
N PHE A 11 -18.57 -34.63 28.61
CA PHE A 11 -18.00 -34.33 27.31
C PHE A 11 -17.98 -32.79 27.17
N ALA A 12 -16.85 -32.18 27.47
CA ALA A 12 -16.56 -30.86 26.97
C ALA A 12 -16.31 -31.02 25.47
N THR A 13 -17.32 -30.81 24.65
CA THR A 13 -17.14 -30.53 23.25
C THR A 13 -16.48 -29.17 23.17
N SER A 14 -15.18 -29.16 23.02
CA SER A 14 -14.46 -28.00 22.51
C SER A 14 -15.07 -27.71 21.14
N MET A 15 -15.96 -26.72 21.06
CA MET A 15 -16.31 -26.12 19.78
C MET A 15 -15.00 -25.57 19.23
N MET A 16 -14.41 -26.25 18.26
CA MET A 16 -13.43 -25.66 17.38
C MET A 16 -14.12 -24.47 16.72
N VAL A 17 -13.67 -23.28 17.04
CA VAL A 17 -14.04 -22.09 16.30
C VAL A 17 -13.33 -22.19 14.97
N MET A 18 -14.01 -22.72 13.99
CA MET A 18 -13.55 -22.70 12.60
C MET A 18 -13.73 -21.28 12.09
N ALA A 19 -12.74 -20.73 11.41
CA ALA A 19 -12.89 -19.52 10.64
C ALA A 19 -14.07 -19.72 9.68
N ASN A 20 -15.14 -18.95 9.87
CA ASN A 20 -16.37 -19.15 9.11
C ASN A 20 -16.67 -17.90 8.28
N PRO A 21 -17.09 -18.07 7.02
CA PRO A 21 -17.64 -16.97 6.27
C PRO A 21 -18.78 -16.31 7.04
N ILE A 22 -18.73 -14.99 7.17
CA ILE A 22 -19.80 -14.25 7.87
C ILE A 22 -21.04 -14.09 7.00
N GLY A 23 -20.87 -14.13 5.68
CA GLY A 23 -21.90 -13.95 4.68
C GLY A 23 -22.34 -12.49 4.47
N GLN A 24 -22.85 -12.22 3.28
CA GLN A 24 -23.16 -10.87 2.79
C GLN A 24 -24.09 -10.06 3.72
N GLU A 25 -25.11 -10.70 4.33
CA GLU A 25 -26.07 -9.98 5.20
C GLU A 25 -25.43 -9.52 6.51
N LYS A 26 -24.55 -10.35 7.12
CA LYS A 26 -23.82 -9.94 8.32
C LYS A 26 -22.78 -8.87 7.98
N ALA A 27 -22.09 -9.02 6.84
CA ALA A 27 -21.16 -8.01 6.35
C ALA A 27 -21.86 -6.67 6.08
N ARG A 28 -23.06 -6.68 5.48
CA ARG A 28 -23.88 -5.48 5.27
C ARG A 28 -24.21 -4.78 6.60
N LYS A 29 -24.57 -5.55 7.62
CA LYS A 29 -24.88 -5.01 8.94
C LYS A 29 -23.64 -4.35 9.56
N ILE A 30 -22.50 -5.00 9.48
CA ILE A 30 -21.20 -4.44 9.93
C ILE A 30 -20.92 -3.12 9.21
N ALA A 31 -21.03 -3.08 7.88
CA ALA A 31 -20.82 -1.86 7.09
C ALA A 31 -21.77 -0.73 7.51
N GLN A 32 -23.06 -1.04 7.72
CA GLN A 32 -24.07 -0.04 8.15
C GLN A 32 -23.78 0.50 9.55
N GLU A 33 -23.46 -0.37 10.50
CA GLU A 33 -23.11 0.02 11.88
C GLU A 33 -21.84 0.86 11.90
N PHE A 34 -20.83 0.47 11.12
CA PHE A 34 -19.58 1.19 10.99
C PHE A 34 -19.78 2.61 10.43
N MET A 35 -20.48 2.75 9.29
CA MET A 35 -20.74 4.05 8.68
C MET A 35 -21.67 4.93 9.53
N ALA A 36 -22.62 4.35 10.25
CA ALA A 36 -23.46 5.09 11.19
C ALA A 36 -22.67 5.65 12.37
N SER A 37 -21.69 4.87 12.88
CA SER A 37 -20.82 5.32 13.97
C SER A 37 -19.83 6.42 13.55
N ASN A 38 -19.45 6.48 12.27
CA ASN A 38 -18.55 7.50 11.73
C ASN A 38 -19.26 8.84 11.51
N ASN A 39 -20.53 8.84 11.10
CA ASN A 39 -21.32 10.06 10.92
C ASN A 39 -21.52 10.89 12.20
N CYS A 40 -21.32 10.33 13.38
CA CYS A 40 -21.48 11.07 14.65
C CYS A 40 -20.31 12.01 14.95
N ASN A 41 -19.14 11.82 14.35
CA ASN A 41 -17.93 12.60 14.66
C ASN A 41 -17.70 13.79 13.70
N SER A 42 -18.35 13.84 12.54
CA SER A 42 -18.18 14.90 11.54
C SER A 42 -19.06 16.15 11.75
N ARG A 43 -19.88 16.22 12.83
CA ARG A 43 -20.81 17.33 13.09
C ARG A 43 -20.45 18.15 14.32
N SER A 44 -19.39 18.93 14.24
CA SER A 44 -19.30 20.15 15.04
C SER A 44 -19.99 21.31 14.30
N ASN A 45 -21.11 21.81 14.87
CA ASN A 45 -21.84 23.02 14.50
C ASN A 45 -22.81 22.98 13.30
N SER A 46 -23.86 22.14 13.36
CA SER A 46 -25.20 22.61 12.99
C SER A 46 -26.26 21.66 13.55
N ARG A 47 -27.16 22.20 14.36
CA ARG A 47 -28.36 21.53 14.83
C ARG A 47 -29.33 21.35 13.66
N VAL A 48 -29.30 20.20 12.99
CA VAL A 48 -30.48 19.61 12.35
C VAL A 48 -30.34 18.09 12.53
N ALA A 49 -31.18 17.55 13.39
CA ALA A 49 -31.34 16.12 13.56
C ALA A 49 -32.14 15.56 12.38
N ALA A 50 -31.50 14.79 11.54
CA ALA A 50 -32.14 13.69 10.83
C ALA A 50 -31.07 12.61 10.67
N SER A 51 -31.17 11.56 11.46
CA SER A 51 -30.48 10.31 11.25
C SER A 51 -31.06 9.69 9.98
N THR A 52 -30.59 10.13 8.82
CA THR A 52 -30.77 9.38 7.58
C THR A 52 -29.77 8.23 7.62
N THR A 53 -30.28 7.04 7.93
CA THR A 53 -29.50 5.80 7.80
C THR A 53 -29.04 5.72 6.35
N ARG A 54 -27.71 5.71 6.13
CA ARG A 54 -27.15 5.53 4.78
C ARG A 54 -27.65 4.21 4.19
N GLN A 55 -28.12 4.22 2.96
CA GLN A 55 -28.51 3.02 2.24
C GLN A 55 -27.31 2.48 1.47
N LEU A 56 -26.61 1.54 2.08
CA LEU A 56 -25.47 0.88 1.45
C LEU A 56 -25.96 -0.22 0.51
N SER A 57 -25.64 -0.11 -0.77
CA SER A 57 -25.85 -1.15 -1.78
C SER A 57 -24.61 -2.03 -1.90
N PHE A 58 -24.82 -3.33 -2.07
CA PHE A 58 -23.75 -4.28 -2.37
C PHE A 58 -23.15 -3.97 -3.76
N LYS A 59 -21.83 -4.00 -3.84
CA LYS A 59 -21.07 -3.93 -5.07
C LYS A 59 -20.38 -5.26 -5.30
N ASP A 60 -20.70 -5.90 -6.41
CA ASP A 60 -19.99 -7.10 -6.82
C ASP A 60 -18.60 -6.69 -7.32
N ILE A 61 -17.59 -7.16 -6.62
CA ILE A 61 -16.18 -6.89 -6.90
C ILE A 61 -15.45 -8.11 -7.47
N GLY A 62 -16.17 -9.20 -7.74
CA GLY A 62 -15.58 -10.44 -8.23
C GLY A 62 -14.70 -11.17 -7.21
N MET A 63 -14.74 -10.76 -5.93
CA MET A 63 -13.97 -11.35 -4.83
C MET A 63 -14.90 -12.14 -3.91
N LYS A 64 -14.41 -13.25 -3.34
CA LYS A 64 -15.22 -14.17 -2.52
C LYS A 64 -15.10 -13.92 -1.03
N ASN A 65 -13.95 -13.39 -0.62
CA ASN A 65 -13.62 -13.21 0.79
C ASN A 65 -13.79 -11.76 1.24
N LEU A 66 -14.25 -10.90 0.34
CA LEU A 66 -14.52 -9.48 0.58
C LEU A 66 -15.91 -9.08 0.11
N TYR A 67 -16.52 -8.18 0.86
CA TYR A 67 -17.74 -7.50 0.47
C TYR A 67 -17.51 -6.00 0.38
N ALA A 68 -17.89 -5.40 -0.74
CA ALA A 68 -17.94 -3.95 -0.89
C ALA A 68 -19.39 -3.46 -0.78
N PHE A 69 -19.60 -2.42 0.00
CA PHE A 69 -20.90 -1.75 0.14
C PHE A 69 -20.71 -0.25 -0.08
N ALA A 70 -21.54 0.34 -0.95
CA ALA A 70 -21.44 1.76 -1.29
C ALA A 70 -22.77 2.49 -1.17
N ASP A 71 -22.73 3.75 -0.81
CA ASP A 71 -23.87 4.68 -0.83
C ASP A 71 -23.89 5.45 -2.14
N GLU A 72 -24.81 5.08 -3.03
CA GLU A 72 -24.93 5.70 -4.36
C GLU A 72 -25.51 7.12 -4.32
N THR A 73 -26.07 7.54 -3.19
CA THR A 73 -26.77 8.81 -3.06
C THR A 73 -25.87 9.91 -2.49
N SER A 74 -25.12 9.58 -1.45
CA SER A 74 -24.29 10.56 -0.73
C SER A 74 -22.78 10.30 -0.88
N GLY A 75 -22.41 9.28 -1.66
CA GLY A 75 -21.04 8.81 -1.76
C GLY A 75 -20.60 8.04 -0.51
N GLY A 76 -19.43 7.42 -0.61
CA GLY A 76 -18.82 6.62 0.44
C GLY A 76 -19.01 5.13 0.26
N PHE A 77 -18.04 4.36 0.75
CA PHE A 77 -18.05 2.90 0.68
C PHE A 77 -17.34 2.26 1.87
N VAL A 78 -17.57 0.97 2.07
CA VAL A 78 -16.91 0.15 3.10
C VAL A 78 -16.54 -1.20 2.49
N ILE A 79 -15.32 -1.64 2.73
CA ILE A 79 -14.83 -2.98 2.41
C ILE A 79 -14.86 -3.81 3.69
N VAL A 80 -15.56 -4.91 3.66
CA VAL A 80 -15.75 -5.81 4.81
C VAL A 80 -15.20 -7.19 4.47
N ALA A 81 -14.42 -7.75 5.37
CA ALA A 81 -13.94 -9.13 5.25
C ALA A 81 -15.10 -10.13 5.41
N ASP A 82 -15.13 -11.18 4.59
CA ASP A 82 -16.07 -12.30 4.76
C ASP A 82 -15.51 -13.37 5.70
N ASP A 83 -14.86 -12.96 6.78
CA ASP A 83 -14.28 -13.91 7.73
C ASP A 83 -14.29 -13.34 9.14
N ASP A 84 -14.71 -14.15 10.12
CA ASP A 84 -14.84 -13.72 11.52
C ASP A 84 -13.51 -13.80 12.30
N SER A 85 -12.46 -14.32 11.68
CA SER A 85 -11.12 -14.39 12.27
C SER A 85 -10.24 -13.18 11.93
N VAL A 86 -10.70 -12.29 11.05
CA VAL A 86 -9.97 -11.07 10.65
C VAL A 86 -10.71 -9.80 11.07
N GLU A 87 -10.02 -8.66 11.02
CA GLU A 87 -10.65 -7.36 11.24
C GLU A 87 -11.83 -7.18 10.28
N PRO A 88 -13.02 -6.88 10.79
CA PRO A 88 -14.22 -6.89 9.94
C PRO A 88 -14.21 -5.81 8.86
N VAL A 89 -13.71 -4.59 9.15
CA VAL A 89 -13.61 -3.50 8.18
C VAL A 89 -12.15 -3.30 7.79
N LEU A 90 -11.85 -3.41 6.51
CA LEU A 90 -10.50 -3.36 5.98
C LEU A 90 -10.14 -1.98 5.42
N ALA A 91 -11.11 -1.33 4.78
CA ALA A 91 -10.97 0.02 4.24
C ALA A 91 -12.34 0.70 4.09
N TYR A 92 -12.36 2.02 4.09
CA TYR A 92 -13.57 2.78 3.82
C TYR A 92 -13.27 4.19 3.29
N SER A 93 -14.26 4.78 2.64
CA SER A 93 -14.33 6.22 2.35
C SER A 93 -15.68 6.77 2.77
N GLU A 94 -15.70 8.00 3.25
CA GLU A 94 -16.95 8.69 3.60
C GLU A 94 -17.61 9.36 2.41
N THR A 95 -16.87 9.62 1.35
CA THR A 95 -17.28 10.51 0.25
C THR A 95 -17.08 9.94 -1.14
N ASP A 96 -16.10 9.05 -1.34
CA ASP A 96 -15.74 8.58 -2.66
C ASP A 96 -16.75 7.56 -3.20
N ASP A 97 -17.03 7.63 -4.48
CA ASP A 97 -17.82 6.61 -5.17
C ASP A 97 -17.00 5.34 -5.33
N PHE A 98 -17.62 4.19 -5.07
CA PHE A 98 -16.99 2.92 -5.31
C PHE A 98 -17.29 2.45 -6.75
N ASN A 99 -16.24 2.42 -7.57
CA ASN A 99 -16.33 1.90 -8.93
C ASN A 99 -15.06 1.11 -9.28
N LEU A 100 -15.20 -0.19 -9.41
CA LEU A 100 -14.08 -1.11 -9.68
C LEU A 100 -13.34 -0.76 -10.99
N TYR A 101 -14.05 -0.24 -12.00
CA TYR A 101 -13.48 0.06 -13.31
C TYR A 101 -12.69 1.38 -13.37
N THR A 102 -12.94 2.27 -12.42
CA THR A 102 -12.23 3.57 -12.33
C THR A 102 -11.39 3.69 -11.07
N MET A 103 -11.36 2.63 -10.27
CA MET A 103 -10.58 2.56 -9.04
C MET A 103 -9.08 2.62 -9.38
N PRO A 104 -8.27 3.35 -8.61
CA PRO A 104 -6.82 3.35 -8.76
C PRO A 104 -6.24 1.94 -8.71
N THR A 105 -5.23 1.68 -9.54
CA THR A 105 -4.53 0.38 -9.59
C THR A 105 -4.01 -0.03 -8.20
N ALA A 106 -3.48 0.92 -7.44
CA ALA A 106 -3.03 0.72 -6.07
C ALA A 106 -4.12 0.11 -5.18
N MET A 107 -5.34 0.65 -5.22
CA MET A 107 -6.44 0.14 -4.42
C MET A 107 -6.92 -1.23 -4.91
N GLN A 108 -6.94 -1.46 -6.23
CA GLN A 108 -7.26 -2.79 -6.78
C GLN A 108 -6.27 -3.84 -6.25
N MET A 109 -4.97 -3.53 -6.25
CA MET A 109 -3.92 -4.40 -5.71
C MET A 109 -4.09 -4.67 -4.21
N MET A 110 -4.48 -3.65 -3.43
CA MET A 110 -4.76 -3.83 -2.00
C MET A 110 -5.93 -4.79 -1.76
N LEU A 111 -7.02 -4.62 -2.51
CA LEU A 111 -8.19 -5.51 -2.38
C LEU A 111 -7.84 -6.96 -2.73
N LEU A 112 -7.04 -7.17 -3.77
CA LEU A 112 -6.56 -8.51 -4.12
C LEU A 112 -5.65 -9.10 -3.05
N GLY A 113 -4.80 -8.29 -2.43
CA GLY A 113 -3.99 -8.69 -1.29
C GLY A 113 -4.86 -9.20 -0.14
N TYR A 114 -5.91 -8.47 0.21
CA TYR A 114 -6.88 -8.87 1.24
C TYR A 114 -7.59 -10.17 0.88
N GLU A 115 -8.08 -10.28 -0.35
CA GLU A 115 -8.75 -11.48 -0.86
C GLU A 115 -7.88 -12.72 -0.71
N GLN A 116 -6.62 -12.60 -1.14
CA GLN A 116 -5.68 -13.71 -1.11
C GLN A 116 -5.31 -14.13 0.33
N GLN A 117 -5.06 -13.16 1.21
CA GLN A 117 -4.72 -13.46 2.60
C GLN A 117 -5.87 -14.17 3.31
N ILE A 118 -7.09 -13.68 3.18
CA ILE A 118 -8.26 -14.33 3.78
C ILE A 118 -8.48 -15.72 3.18
N SER A 119 -8.32 -15.87 1.85
CA SER A 119 -8.38 -17.19 1.20
C SER A 119 -7.33 -18.16 1.76
N ASN A 120 -6.10 -17.69 1.96
CA ASN A 120 -5.04 -18.51 2.53
C ASN A 120 -5.32 -18.89 3.99
N MET A 121 -5.82 -17.97 4.79
CA MET A 121 -6.23 -18.25 6.17
C MET A 121 -7.30 -19.34 6.25
N ARG A 122 -8.27 -19.33 5.34
CA ARG A 122 -9.33 -20.35 5.27
C ARG A 122 -8.83 -21.74 4.87
N LYS A 123 -7.79 -21.83 4.03
CA LYS A 123 -7.20 -23.10 3.63
C LYS A 123 -6.50 -23.82 4.79
N VAL A 124 -6.17 -23.09 5.83
CA VAL A 124 -5.52 -23.61 7.04
C VAL A 124 -6.58 -24.13 8.01
N GLN A 125 -7.16 -25.27 7.69
CA GLN A 125 -8.09 -25.94 8.60
C GLN A 125 -7.34 -26.49 9.83
N GLY A 126 -7.68 -26.00 11.01
CA GLY A 126 -7.34 -26.67 12.27
C GLY A 126 -6.49 -25.87 13.27
N ASN A 127 -6.20 -24.60 13.08
CA ASN A 127 -5.56 -23.81 14.12
C ASN A 127 -6.55 -22.83 14.76
N PRO A 128 -7.03 -23.07 16.02
CA PRO A 128 -8.11 -22.28 16.60
C PRO A 128 -7.71 -20.90 17.13
N HIS A 129 -6.49 -20.45 16.95
CA HIS A 129 -5.98 -19.29 17.68
C HIS A 129 -5.10 -18.32 16.91
N SER A 130 -5.32 -18.08 15.64
CA SER A 130 -4.91 -16.78 15.19
C SER A 130 -6.01 -15.78 15.56
N LYS A 131 -5.96 -15.24 16.74
CA LYS A 131 -6.52 -13.92 16.93
C LYS A 131 -5.61 -13.02 16.11
N THR A 132 -6.07 -12.69 14.88
CA THR A 132 -5.54 -11.52 14.19
C THR A 132 -5.33 -10.45 15.24
N ARG A 133 -4.18 -9.84 15.24
CA ARG A 133 -3.93 -8.60 15.96
C ARG A 133 -5.13 -7.70 15.70
N GLN A 134 -6.10 -7.69 16.62
CA GLN A 134 -6.99 -6.56 16.65
C GLN A 134 -6.07 -5.39 16.97
N ALA A 135 -5.80 -4.58 15.95
CA ALA A 135 -5.28 -3.26 16.20
C ALA A 135 -6.31 -2.62 17.12
N THR A 136 -6.07 -2.74 18.41
CA THR A 136 -6.91 -2.09 19.41
C THR A 136 -6.72 -0.62 19.15
N ALA A 137 -7.79 0.04 18.71
CA ALA A 137 -7.81 1.49 18.63
C ALA A 137 -7.21 2.00 19.95
N ASN A 138 -6.10 2.72 19.86
CA ASN A 138 -5.52 3.28 21.05
C ASN A 138 -6.50 4.33 21.57
N PRO A 139 -7.15 4.13 22.75
CA PRO A 139 -8.21 5.00 23.23
C PRO A 139 -7.70 6.43 23.51
N ASP A 140 -6.39 6.63 23.56
CA ASP A 140 -5.76 7.91 23.81
C ASP A 140 -5.47 8.73 22.54
N ARG A 141 -5.76 8.16 21.35
CA ARG A 141 -5.56 8.85 20.07
C ARG A 141 -6.86 9.49 19.58
N GLU A 142 -6.85 10.82 19.50
CA GLU A 142 -7.95 11.59 18.91
C GLU A 142 -7.92 11.52 17.37
N ALA A 143 -9.08 11.65 16.73
CA ALA A 143 -9.17 11.74 15.29
C ALA A 143 -8.48 12.99 14.74
N ILE A 144 -7.79 12.85 13.63
CA ILE A 144 -7.13 13.94 12.88
C ILE A 144 -7.70 13.92 11.47
N ALA A 145 -8.45 14.98 11.12
CA ALA A 145 -9.00 15.11 9.78
C ALA A 145 -7.88 15.19 8.74
N PRO A 146 -8.09 14.65 7.51
CA PRO A 146 -7.10 14.72 6.45
C PRO A 146 -6.54 16.13 6.27
N LEU A 147 -5.22 16.28 6.40
CA LEU A 147 -4.51 17.56 6.37
C LEU A 147 -4.40 18.10 4.95
N VAL A 148 -4.05 17.24 4.00
CA VAL A 148 -3.87 17.57 2.57
C VAL A 148 -5.22 17.55 1.88
N LYS A 149 -5.61 18.67 1.27
CA LYS A 149 -6.92 18.82 0.62
C LYS A 149 -6.86 18.66 -0.90
N THR A 150 -5.67 18.67 -1.47
CA THR A 150 -5.48 18.48 -2.90
C THR A 150 -5.74 17.03 -3.28
N MET A 151 -6.35 16.83 -4.46
CA MET A 151 -6.59 15.52 -5.07
C MET A 151 -5.92 15.53 -6.45
N TRP A 152 -4.59 15.72 -6.44
CA TRP A 152 -3.81 15.81 -7.65
C TRP A 152 -3.30 14.44 -8.07
N HIS A 153 -3.06 14.28 -9.37
CA HIS A 153 -2.63 13.02 -9.97
C HIS A 153 -1.60 13.24 -11.08
N GLY A 154 -1.03 12.16 -11.60
CA GLY A 154 0.07 12.22 -12.56
C GLY A 154 -0.30 12.43 -14.03
N TYR A 155 -1.59 12.60 -14.36
CA TYR A 155 -2.11 12.69 -15.73
C TYR A 155 -2.53 14.11 -16.12
N LEU A 156 -3.10 14.29 -17.32
CA LEU A 156 -3.66 15.57 -17.74
C LEU A 156 -4.73 16.05 -16.74
N PRO A 157 -4.77 17.36 -16.48
CA PRO A 157 -3.96 18.42 -17.08
C PRO A 157 -2.61 18.66 -16.40
N LEU A 158 -2.30 17.98 -15.28
CA LEU A 158 -1.10 18.28 -14.48
C LEU A 158 0.21 17.97 -15.20
N ASN A 159 0.25 16.95 -16.05
CA ASN A 159 1.41 16.59 -16.83
C ASN A 159 1.56 17.38 -18.15
N TYR A 160 0.79 18.45 -18.33
CA TYR A 160 0.80 19.26 -19.58
C TYR A 160 2.19 19.75 -19.96
N ASN A 161 3.02 20.12 -19.00
CA ASN A 161 4.40 20.57 -19.19
C ASN A 161 5.46 19.44 -19.08
N CYS A 162 5.07 18.20 -18.81
CA CYS A 162 5.98 17.06 -18.87
C CYS A 162 6.37 16.75 -20.33
N PRO A 163 7.47 16.05 -20.58
CA PRO A 163 7.90 15.69 -21.93
C PRO A 163 6.75 15.08 -22.75
N PHE A 164 6.62 15.55 -23.99
CA PHE A 164 5.66 14.97 -24.92
C PHE A 164 6.33 13.86 -25.73
N ASP A 165 5.84 12.65 -25.62
CA ASP A 165 6.30 11.53 -26.43
C ASP A 165 5.61 11.56 -27.78
N GLN A 166 6.40 11.79 -28.84
CA GLN A 166 5.90 11.88 -30.21
C GLN A 166 5.31 10.54 -30.68
N ASN A 167 5.83 9.43 -30.17
CA ASN A 167 5.48 8.11 -30.57
C ASN A 167 4.15 7.67 -29.90
N ALA A 168 4.08 7.86 -28.60
CA ALA A 168 2.83 7.60 -27.86
C ALA A 168 1.78 8.68 -28.10
N GLY A 169 2.17 9.84 -28.68
CA GLY A 169 1.29 10.97 -28.95
C GLY A 169 0.68 11.59 -27.69
N ARG A 170 1.34 11.44 -26.55
CA ARG A 170 0.88 11.99 -25.25
C ARG A 170 2.04 12.44 -24.38
N ASN A 171 1.73 13.22 -23.35
CA ASN A 171 2.73 13.56 -22.36
C ASN A 171 3.09 12.34 -21.51
N THR A 172 4.34 12.31 -21.07
CA THR A 172 4.78 11.42 -19.99
C THR A 172 4.03 11.74 -18.70
N LEU A 173 3.99 10.78 -17.78
CA LEU A 173 3.34 10.97 -16.48
C LEU A 173 4.18 11.93 -15.60
N VAL A 174 3.53 12.63 -14.66
CA VAL A 174 4.22 13.46 -13.66
C VAL A 174 5.13 12.60 -12.78
N GLY A 175 4.68 11.41 -12.39
CA GLY A 175 5.32 10.52 -11.42
C GLY A 175 4.85 10.78 -9.99
N CYS A 176 4.60 9.70 -9.24
CA CYS A 176 4.01 9.73 -7.89
C CYS A 176 4.82 10.57 -6.91
N VAL A 177 6.16 10.51 -6.98
CA VAL A 177 7.06 11.28 -6.11
C VAL A 177 6.89 12.79 -6.32
N ALA A 178 6.76 13.24 -7.58
CA ALA A 178 6.56 14.66 -7.87
C ALA A 178 5.14 15.12 -7.50
N VAL A 179 4.12 14.27 -7.67
CA VAL A 179 2.75 14.57 -7.21
C VAL A 179 2.72 14.71 -5.69
N THR A 180 3.33 13.77 -4.97
CA THR A 180 3.44 13.81 -3.50
C THR A 180 4.13 15.09 -3.04
N LEU A 181 5.31 15.41 -3.59
CA LEU A 181 6.02 16.64 -3.23
C LEU A 181 5.21 17.89 -3.54
N ALA A 182 4.60 17.98 -4.72
CA ALA A 182 3.81 19.15 -5.12
C ALA A 182 2.58 19.36 -4.21
N GLN A 183 1.89 18.29 -3.81
CA GLN A 183 0.77 18.37 -2.86
C GLN A 183 1.24 18.84 -1.47
N LEU A 184 2.39 18.39 -1.01
CA LEU A 184 2.98 18.85 0.25
C LEU A 184 3.43 20.33 0.15
N MET A 185 4.03 20.74 -0.97
CA MET A 185 4.36 22.14 -1.20
C MET A 185 3.12 23.02 -1.18
N TYR A 186 2.03 22.56 -1.78
CA TYR A 186 0.73 23.26 -1.71
C TYR A 186 0.16 23.27 -0.28
N TYR A 187 0.22 22.18 0.45
CA TYR A 187 -0.25 22.11 1.84
C TYR A 187 0.46 23.15 2.72
N TYR A 188 1.79 23.22 2.64
CA TYR A 188 2.57 24.18 3.40
C TYR A 188 2.57 25.59 2.81
N GLN A 189 2.04 25.77 1.60
CA GLN A 189 2.18 27.03 0.82
C GLN A 189 3.65 27.46 0.77
N TYR A 190 4.55 26.54 0.48
CA TYR A 190 6.00 26.75 0.59
C TYR A 190 6.74 26.04 -0.55
N PRO A 191 7.84 26.66 -1.12
CA PRO A 191 8.47 27.91 -0.70
C PRO A 191 7.68 29.15 -1.08
N GLN A 192 7.77 30.19 -0.24
CA GLN A 192 7.19 31.51 -0.51
C GLN A 192 8.16 32.43 -1.26
N GLY A 193 9.44 32.08 -1.24
CA GLY A 193 10.50 32.81 -1.93
C GLY A 193 10.84 32.22 -3.30
N THR A 194 11.81 32.83 -3.94
CA THR A 194 12.34 32.36 -5.24
C THR A 194 13.17 31.12 -5.05
N THR A 195 12.90 30.07 -5.82
CA THR A 195 13.68 28.83 -5.85
C THR A 195 15.08 29.04 -6.41
N LEU A 196 15.97 28.07 -6.25
CA LEU A 196 17.22 28.00 -6.98
C LEU A 196 17.00 27.52 -8.42
N THR A 197 18.00 27.77 -9.30
CA THR A 197 18.02 27.15 -10.63
C THR A 197 18.12 25.62 -10.50
N ILE A 198 17.21 24.89 -11.15
CA ILE A 198 17.29 23.44 -11.27
C ILE A 198 18.10 23.12 -12.53
N PRO A 199 19.20 22.33 -12.45
CA PRO A 199 20.03 22.04 -13.61
C PRO A 199 19.33 21.16 -14.64
N ALA A 200 19.74 21.30 -15.90
CA ALA A 200 19.32 20.42 -16.99
C ALA A 200 19.82 19.00 -16.77
N TYR A 201 19.03 18.02 -17.24
CA TYR A 201 19.43 16.61 -17.26
C TYR A 201 18.79 15.89 -18.44
N THR A 202 19.20 14.65 -18.67
CA THR A 202 18.57 13.78 -19.67
C THR A 202 18.12 12.50 -18.97
N THR A 203 16.87 12.10 -19.21
CA THR A 203 16.30 10.86 -18.65
C THR A 203 16.91 9.63 -19.34
N ALA A 204 16.73 8.46 -18.73
CA ALA A 204 17.17 7.18 -19.31
C ALA A 204 16.50 6.89 -20.67
N GLU A 205 15.25 7.34 -20.86
CA GLU A 205 14.52 7.23 -22.13
C GLU A 205 14.91 8.33 -23.15
N GLY A 206 15.86 9.21 -22.79
CA GLY A 206 16.41 10.20 -23.72
C GLY A 206 15.68 11.54 -23.77
N TYR A 207 14.67 11.78 -22.91
CA TYR A 207 14.05 13.10 -22.81
C TYR A 207 15.01 14.11 -22.22
N LYS A 208 15.23 15.22 -22.93
CA LYS A 208 16.10 16.33 -22.51
C LYS A 208 15.28 17.30 -21.68
N MET A 209 15.62 17.39 -20.40
CA MET A 209 15.03 18.36 -19.48
C MET A 209 15.93 19.60 -19.44
N GLU A 210 15.38 20.72 -19.88
CA GLU A 210 16.08 21.99 -19.84
C GLU A 210 16.24 22.49 -18.40
N ALA A 211 17.29 23.32 -18.17
CA ALA A 211 17.45 23.94 -16.87
C ALA A 211 16.29 24.88 -16.57
N LEU A 212 15.70 24.73 -15.36
CA LEU A 212 14.60 25.58 -14.93
C LEU A 212 15.15 26.78 -14.15
N PRO A 213 14.78 28.01 -14.54
CA PRO A 213 15.26 29.22 -13.88
C PRO A 213 14.66 29.36 -12.46
N PRO A 214 15.23 30.23 -11.61
CA PRO A 214 14.60 30.56 -10.34
C PRO A 214 13.18 31.07 -10.56
N THR A 215 12.24 30.59 -9.72
CA THR A 215 10.82 30.93 -9.84
C THR A 215 10.15 31.05 -8.48
N THR A 216 8.95 31.64 -8.47
CA THR A 216 8.00 31.62 -7.35
C THR A 216 6.74 30.90 -7.75
N PHE A 217 5.98 30.41 -6.78
CA PHE A 217 4.70 29.75 -6.99
C PHE A 217 3.56 30.56 -6.41
N ASP A 218 2.51 30.77 -7.18
CA ASP A 218 1.29 31.42 -6.72
C ASP A 218 0.23 30.35 -6.36
N TYR A 219 0.32 29.82 -5.15
CA TYR A 219 -0.56 28.77 -4.66
C TYR A 219 -2.02 29.19 -4.63
N SER A 220 -2.31 30.50 -4.54
CA SER A 220 -3.68 31.01 -4.50
C SER A 220 -4.47 30.80 -5.79
N LYS A 221 -3.78 30.57 -6.89
CA LYS A 221 -4.38 30.28 -8.20
C LYS A 221 -4.69 28.82 -8.41
N MET A 222 -4.06 27.93 -7.64
CA MET A 222 -4.18 26.49 -7.86
C MET A 222 -5.50 25.97 -7.29
N HIS A 223 -6.12 25.01 -7.99
CA HIS A 223 -7.32 24.31 -7.54
C HIS A 223 -6.98 23.07 -6.72
N LEU A 224 -7.90 22.70 -5.83
CA LEU A 224 -7.74 21.49 -5.03
C LEU A 224 -7.91 20.21 -5.86
N ASN A 225 -8.67 20.29 -6.95
CA ASN A 225 -8.93 19.18 -7.87
C ASN A 225 -9.00 19.69 -9.30
N TYR A 226 -8.53 18.91 -10.26
CA TYR A 226 -8.51 19.22 -11.68
C TYR A 226 -9.28 18.22 -12.55
N ASP A 227 -9.97 17.24 -11.98
CA ASP A 227 -10.70 16.19 -12.72
C ASP A 227 -11.79 16.72 -13.66
N ASN A 228 -12.34 17.89 -13.36
CA ASN A 228 -13.40 18.51 -14.15
C ASN A 228 -12.94 19.74 -14.94
N VAL A 229 -11.63 19.98 -15.03
CA VAL A 229 -11.09 21.19 -15.67
C VAL A 229 -10.89 21.01 -17.18
N TYR A 230 -10.90 19.77 -17.66
CA TYR A 230 -10.78 19.44 -19.08
C TYR A 230 -11.66 18.20 -19.42
N ASP A 231 -11.97 18.01 -20.68
CA ASP A 231 -12.88 16.95 -21.15
C ASP A 231 -12.20 15.66 -21.63
N GLY A 232 -10.94 15.47 -21.25
CA GLY A 232 -10.14 14.28 -21.61
C GLY A 232 -9.21 14.50 -22.80
N ASP A 233 -9.32 15.61 -23.52
CA ASP A 233 -8.49 15.93 -24.68
C ASP A 233 -7.49 17.06 -24.34
N ARG A 234 -6.19 16.83 -24.68
CA ARG A 234 -5.15 17.84 -24.53
C ARG A 234 -5.47 19.16 -25.27
N GLU A 235 -6.15 19.08 -26.41
CA GLU A 235 -6.47 20.24 -27.24
C GLU A 235 -7.53 21.16 -26.60
N THR A 236 -8.28 20.63 -25.62
CA THR A 236 -9.28 21.42 -24.87
C THR A 236 -8.69 22.18 -23.70
N ILE A 237 -7.45 21.91 -23.33
CA ILE A 237 -6.75 22.61 -22.25
C ILE A 237 -6.38 24.01 -22.71
N ASP A 238 -6.86 25.03 -21.99
CA ASP A 238 -6.42 26.40 -22.19
C ASP A 238 -5.02 26.60 -21.59
N PRO A 239 -3.97 26.72 -22.41
CA PRO A 239 -2.62 26.90 -21.90
C PRO A 239 -2.39 28.24 -21.17
N ASN A 240 -3.35 29.18 -21.28
CA ASN A 240 -3.31 30.47 -20.61
C ASN A 240 -4.11 30.50 -19.30
N ASP A 241 -4.73 29.41 -18.91
CA ASP A 241 -5.41 29.34 -17.60
C ASP A 241 -4.40 29.54 -16.47
N PRO A 242 -4.55 30.60 -15.65
CA PRO A 242 -3.60 30.93 -14.59
C PRO A 242 -3.43 29.79 -13.56
N SER A 243 -4.47 28.98 -13.34
CA SER A 243 -4.43 27.85 -12.42
C SER A 243 -3.57 26.72 -13.00
N LEU A 244 -3.76 26.39 -14.27
CA LEU A 244 -2.96 25.37 -14.95
C LEU A 244 -1.51 25.79 -15.11
N ILE A 245 -1.22 27.04 -15.42
CA ILE A 245 0.15 27.57 -15.47
C ILE A 245 0.87 27.31 -14.14
N GLU A 246 0.24 27.62 -13.02
CA GLU A 246 0.89 27.52 -11.71
C GLU A 246 1.04 26.06 -11.26
N VAL A 247 0.00 25.22 -11.39
CA VAL A 247 0.10 23.84 -10.95
C VAL A 247 1.04 22.99 -11.82
N THR A 248 1.00 23.17 -13.16
CA THR A 248 1.88 22.42 -14.07
C THR A 248 3.35 22.86 -13.92
N LYS A 249 3.58 24.15 -13.60
CA LYS A 249 4.89 24.66 -13.20
C LYS A 249 5.37 24.00 -11.92
N LEU A 250 4.52 23.94 -10.88
CA LEU A 250 4.86 23.35 -9.58
C LEU A 250 5.28 21.89 -9.73
N VAL A 251 4.44 21.06 -10.38
CA VAL A 251 4.75 19.62 -10.55
C VAL A 251 5.98 19.39 -11.42
N LEU A 252 6.21 20.20 -12.43
CA LEU A 252 7.41 20.12 -13.27
C LEU A 252 8.67 20.44 -12.47
N TYR A 253 8.67 21.52 -11.67
CA TYR A 253 9.80 21.88 -10.81
C TYR A 253 10.07 20.81 -9.76
N ALA A 254 9.04 20.25 -9.13
CA ALA A 254 9.16 19.13 -8.20
C ALA A 254 9.81 17.91 -8.87
N GLY A 255 9.33 17.52 -10.05
CA GLY A 255 9.89 16.39 -10.79
C GLY A 255 11.32 16.63 -11.25
N CYS A 256 11.61 17.78 -11.86
CA CYS A 256 12.94 18.10 -12.37
C CYS A 256 13.98 18.22 -11.25
N ALA A 257 13.61 18.78 -10.09
CA ALA A 257 14.53 18.84 -8.95
C ALA A 257 14.97 17.46 -8.49
N LEU A 258 14.07 16.49 -8.51
CA LEU A 258 14.32 15.09 -8.15
C LEU A 258 14.81 14.23 -9.33
N GLN A 259 15.17 14.83 -10.45
CA GLN A 259 15.63 14.15 -11.67
C GLN A 259 14.69 13.03 -12.13
N MET A 260 13.39 13.33 -12.19
CA MET A 260 12.35 12.39 -12.59
C MET A 260 12.70 11.69 -13.90
N GLN A 261 12.69 10.38 -13.90
CA GLN A 261 12.81 9.54 -15.07
C GLN A 261 11.44 9.47 -15.75
N TYR A 262 11.17 10.47 -16.57
CA TYR A 262 9.88 10.61 -17.25
C TYR A 262 9.64 9.47 -18.23
N SER A 263 8.44 8.91 -18.21
CA SER A 263 7.96 7.87 -19.12
C SER A 263 6.46 7.96 -19.30
N VAL A 264 5.95 7.47 -20.42
CA VAL A 264 4.51 7.37 -20.69
C VAL A 264 3.83 6.25 -19.92
N ASN A 265 4.61 5.27 -19.44
CA ASN A 265 4.09 4.09 -18.75
C ASN A 265 4.26 4.15 -17.23
N GLY A 266 5.10 5.05 -16.73
CA GLY A 266 5.34 5.21 -15.30
C GLY A 266 6.62 5.99 -15.05
N SER A 267 6.51 7.23 -14.61
CA SER A 267 7.67 8.07 -14.27
C SER A 267 8.13 7.76 -12.85
N ALA A 268 9.44 7.59 -12.66
CA ALA A 268 10.03 7.17 -11.40
C ALA A 268 11.12 8.12 -10.91
N SER A 269 11.21 8.30 -9.60
CA SER A 269 12.29 9.04 -8.92
C SER A 269 12.37 8.60 -7.46
N VAL A 270 13.28 9.21 -6.72
CA VAL A 270 13.43 9.05 -5.28
C VAL A 270 13.03 10.35 -4.59
N PHE A 271 12.24 10.24 -3.52
CA PHE A 271 11.95 11.39 -2.66
C PHE A 271 13.19 11.68 -1.82
N ASP A 272 14.02 12.61 -2.30
CA ASP A 272 15.32 12.93 -1.67
C ASP A 272 15.25 14.21 -0.87
N ASN A 273 15.28 14.09 0.46
CA ASN A 273 15.13 15.22 1.36
C ASN A 273 16.23 16.27 1.22
N ASP A 274 17.47 15.86 0.97
CA ASP A 274 18.59 16.82 0.81
C ASP A 274 18.40 17.68 -0.44
N THR A 275 17.98 17.09 -1.53
CA THR A 275 17.62 17.77 -2.76
C THR A 275 16.43 18.70 -2.57
N ILE A 276 15.39 18.26 -1.86
CA ILE A 276 14.21 19.07 -1.56
C ILE A 276 14.57 20.26 -0.66
N ALA A 277 15.38 20.02 0.36
CA ALA A 277 15.91 21.07 1.22
C ALA A 277 16.71 22.11 0.43
N LYS A 278 17.57 21.65 -0.48
CA LYS A 278 18.42 22.50 -1.32
C LYS A 278 17.64 23.41 -2.25
N TYR A 279 16.66 22.87 -2.98
CA TYR A 279 15.96 23.63 -4.02
C TYR A 279 14.74 24.38 -3.52
N PHE A 280 14.08 23.86 -2.49
CA PHE A 280 12.81 24.38 -2.00
C PHE A 280 12.85 24.86 -0.55
N GLY A 281 13.98 24.70 0.16
CA GLY A 281 14.16 25.22 1.51
C GLY A 281 13.37 24.45 2.58
N TYR A 282 13.18 23.14 2.39
CA TYR A 282 12.58 22.28 3.42
C TYR A 282 13.63 21.92 4.48
N ASP A 283 13.12 21.44 5.62
CA ASP A 283 13.93 21.11 6.78
C ASP A 283 14.82 19.89 6.50
N LYS A 284 16.10 20.01 6.83
CA LYS A 284 17.06 18.91 6.67
C LYS A 284 16.90 17.81 7.72
N GLY A 285 16.17 18.09 8.80
CA GLY A 285 15.92 17.15 9.89
C GLY A 285 14.92 16.03 9.54
N ALA A 286 14.31 16.04 8.34
CA ALA A 286 13.44 14.96 7.93
C ALA A 286 14.22 13.65 7.72
N ARG A 287 13.68 12.53 8.24
CA ARG A 287 14.32 11.22 8.19
C ARG A 287 13.51 10.20 7.40
N TYR A 288 14.18 9.50 6.53
CA TYR A 288 13.63 8.31 5.86
C TYR A 288 13.78 7.09 6.76
N LEU A 289 12.67 6.52 7.23
CA LEU A 289 12.64 5.37 8.13
C LEU A 289 11.86 4.23 7.50
N LEU A 290 12.32 3.00 7.72
CA LEU A 290 11.69 1.78 7.24
C LEU A 290 10.78 1.20 8.32
N ALA A 291 9.52 0.94 8.00
CA ALA A 291 8.55 0.36 8.95
C ALA A 291 9.00 -0.99 9.52
N GLY A 292 9.68 -1.80 8.72
CA GLY A 292 10.19 -3.11 9.13
C GLY A 292 11.24 -3.06 10.24
N ASN A 293 11.85 -1.89 10.49
CA ASN A 293 12.80 -1.71 11.59
C ASN A 293 12.13 -1.42 12.94
N TYR A 294 10.80 -1.25 12.96
CA TYR A 294 10.06 -0.84 14.15
C TYR A 294 8.93 -1.81 14.47
N PRO A 295 8.57 -1.99 15.75
CA PRO A 295 7.31 -2.62 16.11
C PRO A 295 6.15 -1.87 15.46
N HIS A 296 5.14 -2.62 15.04
CA HIS A 296 4.00 -2.04 14.35
C HIS A 296 3.28 -0.95 15.16
N ASP A 297 3.10 -1.17 16.46
CA ASP A 297 2.49 -0.19 17.37
C ASP A 297 3.35 1.07 17.55
N VAL A 298 4.68 0.91 17.56
CA VAL A 298 5.63 2.05 17.57
C VAL A 298 5.56 2.80 16.24
N TRP A 299 5.53 2.07 15.11
CA TRP A 299 5.42 2.69 13.79
C TRP A 299 4.13 3.50 13.63
N GLU A 300 2.99 2.92 14.01
CA GLU A 300 1.71 3.65 14.01
C GLU A 300 1.73 4.87 14.93
N GLU A 301 2.35 4.76 16.10
CA GLU A 301 2.48 5.89 17.02
C GLU A 301 3.34 7.00 16.42
N MET A 302 4.46 6.66 15.80
CA MET A 302 5.33 7.63 15.11
C MET A 302 4.56 8.38 14.02
N VAL A 303 3.84 7.66 13.16
CA VAL A 303 3.00 8.27 12.12
C VAL A 303 1.92 9.17 12.73
N TYR A 304 1.23 8.69 13.79
CA TYR A 304 0.22 9.47 14.49
C TYR A 304 0.78 10.77 15.08
N GLN A 305 1.98 10.75 15.66
CA GLN A 305 2.61 11.93 16.23
C GLN A 305 2.98 12.96 15.15
N GLU A 306 3.40 12.54 13.98
CA GLU A 306 3.59 13.43 12.82
C GLU A 306 2.28 14.14 12.45
N LEU A 307 1.20 13.38 12.31
CA LEU A 307 -0.11 13.94 11.96
C LEU A 307 -0.62 14.90 13.05
N LYS A 308 -0.45 14.55 14.32
CA LYS A 308 -0.81 15.39 15.46
C LYS A 308 -0.02 16.70 15.50
N ALA A 309 1.21 16.68 15.00
CA ALA A 309 2.05 17.87 14.87
C ALA A 309 1.71 18.68 13.58
N GLY A 310 0.72 18.28 12.81
CA GLY A 310 0.35 18.92 11.54
C GLY A 310 1.32 18.64 10.41
N ARG A 311 2.06 17.54 10.45
CA ARG A 311 2.99 17.12 9.42
C ARG A 311 2.45 15.88 8.69
N PRO A 312 1.90 16.05 7.48
CA PRO A 312 1.59 14.92 6.61
C PRO A 312 2.87 14.14 6.29
N VAL A 313 2.80 12.82 6.32
CA VAL A 313 3.96 11.95 6.12
C VAL A 313 4.05 11.54 4.65
N PRO A 314 5.08 11.98 3.90
CA PRO A 314 5.42 11.36 2.64
C PRO A 314 5.70 9.88 2.91
N TYR A 315 4.98 9.00 2.25
CA TYR A 315 4.96 7.58 2.56
C TYR A 315 5.19 6.76 1.31
N ARG A 316 6.10 5.81 1.41
CA ARG A 316 6.42 4.91 0.32
C ARG A 316 6.08 3.48 0.71
N ALA A 317 5.52 2.74 -0.23
CA ALA A 317 5.37 1.31 -0.08
C ALA A 317 5.54 0.60 -1.42
N GLY A 318 6.04 -0.61 -1.36
CA GLY A 318 6.18 -1.48 -2.51
C GLY A 318 4.91 -2.30 -2.73
N ALA A 319 4.72 -2.67 -3.97
CA ALA A 319 3.79 -3.70 -4.39
C ALA A 319 4.58 -4.80 -5.12
N VAL A 320 3.87 -5.86 -5.43
CA VAL A 320 4.42 -7.00 -6.14
C VAL A 320 5.03 -6.60 -7.47
N GLY A 321 6.09 -7.28 -7.87
CA GLY A 321 6.76 -7.06 -9.15
C GLY A 321 7.64 -5.82 -9.19
N ASN A 322 8.23 -5.40 -8.05
CA ASN A 322 9.07 -4.21 -7.91
C ASN A 322 8.36 -2.87 -8.18
N GLN A 323 7.06 -2.85 -8.23
CA GLN A 323 6.32 -1.60 -8.24
C GLN A 323 6.38 -0.97 -6.85
N SER A 324 6.71 0.29 -6.79
CA SER A 324 6.61 1.09 -5.57
C SER A 324 5.83 2.35 -5.89
N HIS A 325 5.10 2.81 -4.88
CA HIS A 325 4.32 4.03 -4.97
C HIS A 325 4.67 4.97 -3.84
N GLU A 326 4.74 6.26 -4.17
CA GLU A 326 4.90 7.34 -3.19
C GLU A 326 3.55 8.03 -3.03
N PHE A 327 3.09 8.20 -1.79
CA PHE A 327 1.81 8.81 -1.46
C PHE A 327 1.90 9.55 -0.13
N ILE A 328 0.81 10.04 0.41
CA ILE A 328 0.81 10.81 1.64
C ILE A 328 -0.11 10.15 2.66
N ILE A 329 0.38 9.90 3.87
CA ILE A 329 -0.47 9.61 5.02
C ILE A 329 -0.71 10.93 5.74
N ASP A 330 -1.97 11.34 5.91
CA ASP A 330 -2.29 12.69 6.36
C ASP A 330 -3.51 12.84 7.28
N GLY A 331 -4.07 11.72 7.74
CA GLY A 331 -5.20 11.75 8.67
C GLY A 331 -5.33 10.48 9.49
N TYR A 332 -6.14 10.55 10.54
CA TYR A 332 -6.43 9.42 11.44
C TYR A 332 -7.88 9.51 11.93
N ASP A 333 -8.63 8.43 11.90
CA ASP A 333 -10.07 8.43 12.20
C ASP A 333 -10.41 8.29 13.70
N GLY A 334 -9.44 8.16 14.57
CA GLY A 334 -9.62 7.88 16.00
C GLY A 334 -9.92 6.42 16.34
N LYS A 335 -9.94 5.51 15.34
CA LYS A 335 -10.33 4.10 15.48
C LYS A 335 -9.29 3.12 14.94
N GLY A 336 -8.12 3.63 14.54
CA GLY A 336 -7.01 2.84 14.02
C GLY A 336 -6.90 2.84 12.50
N TYR A 337 -7.61 3.71 11.78
CA TYR A 337 -7.45 3.86 10.34
C TYR A 337 -6.77 5.18 10.00
N PHE A 338 -5.81 5.10 9.10
CA PHE A 338 -5.06 6.25 8.61
C PHE A 338 -5.55 6.63 7.23
N HIS A 339 -5.73 7.92 7.00
CA HIS A 339 -6.08 8.45 5.70
C HIS A 339 -4.86 8.48 4.79
N ALA A 340 -5.03 7.99 3.56
CA ALA A 340 -4.00 8.00 2.53
C ALA A 340 -4.49 8.77 1.30
N ASN A 341 -3.72 9.79 0.92
CA ASN A 341 -3.87 10.47 -0.37
C ASN A 341 -2.93 9.80 -1.37
N ILE A 342 -3.48 8.92 -2.20
CA ILE A 342 -2.71 8.07 -3.11
C ILE A 342 -2.14 8.83 -4.30
N GLY A 343 -2.71 9.99 -4.67
CA GLY A 343 -2.20 10.79 -5.78
C GLY A 343 -2.43 10.20 -7.17
N GLU A 344 -3.45 9.36 -7.35
CA GLU A 344 -3.82 8.74 -8.62
C GLU A 344 -5.20 9.19 -9.12
N ILE A 345 -5.42 9.13 -10.45
CA ILE A 345 -6.75 9.30 -11.05
C ILE A 345 -7.66 8.13 -10.66
N GLY A 346 -8.87 8.44 -10.30
CA GLY A 346 -9.91 7.44 -10.14
C GLY A 346 -10.97 7.87 -9.13
N ARG A 347 -12.22 7.51 -9.42
CA ARG A 347 -13.31 7.64 -8.46
C ARG A 347 -13.25 6.44 -7.51
N GLY A 348 -13.16 6.70 -6.21
CA GLY A 348 -13.26 5.65 -5.20
C GLY A 348 -11.94 5.05 -4.73
N GLY A 349 -10.90 5.85 -4.53
CA GLY A 349 -9.65 5.36 -3.99
C GLY A 349 -8.64 6.43 -3.62
N THR A 350 -8.99 7.69 -3.85
CA THR A 350 -8.10 8.82 -3.60
C THR A 350 -8.23 9.39 -2.20
N ASN A 351 -9.36 9.13 -1.53
CA ASN A 351 -9.68 9.63 -0.19
C ASN A 351 -10.14 8.48 0.72
N VAL A 352 -9.24 7.56 1.01
CA VAL A 352 -9.54 6.30 1.70
C VAL A 352 -8.76 6.18 3.00
N PHE A 353 -9.42 5.62 4.00
CA PHE A 353 -8.82 5.25 5.28
C PHE A 353 -8.45 3.78 5.29
N TYR A 354 -7.21 3.49 5.68
CA TYR A 354 -6.62 2.15 5.72
C TYR A 354 -6.04 1.85 7.09
N LYS A 355 -5.96 0.58 7.42
CA LYS A 355 -5.13 0.11 8.53
C LYS A 355 -3.67 0.03 8.08
N LEU A 356 -2.77 0.73 8.74
CA LEU A 356 -1.35 0.58 8.47
C LEU A 356 -0.89 -0.81 8.94
N GLY A 357 -0.53 -1.67 8.00
CA GLY A 357 0.12 -2.95 8.29
C GLY A 357 -0.75 -4.10 8.81
N VAL A 358 -2.08 -3.94 8.93
CA VAL A 358 -2.95 -5.01 9.46
C VAL A 358 -2.95 -6.27 8.60
N ILE A 359 -2.70 -6.14 7.31
CA ILE A 359 -2.73 -7.25 6.36
C ILE A 359 -1.34 -7.51 5.80
N ASN A 360 -0.34 -7.00 6.47
CA ASN A 360 0.99 -7.11 5.98
C ASN A 360 1.97 -7.61 7.01
N GLU A 361 1.92 -8.87 7.24
CA GLU A 361 2.93 -9.58 8.02
C GLU A 361 4.18 -9.90 7.20
N CYS A 362 4.15 -9.62 5.89
CA CYS A 362 5.31 -9.63 5.03
C CYS A 362 6.03 -8.28 4.95
N ALA A 363 5.79 -7.37 5.89
CA ALA A 363 6.49 -6.09 5.96
C ALA A 363 8.01 -6.32 6.06
N GLY A 364 8.76 -5.63 5.24
CA GLY A 364 10.21 -5.77 5.17
C GLY A 364 10.71 -6.87 4.23
N GLN A 365 9.83 -7.58 3.53
CA GLN A 365 10.24 -8.66 2.65
C GLN A 365 10.56 -8.20 1.25
N THR A 366 11.72 -8.65 0.79
CA THR A 366 12.09 -8.53 -0.61
C THR A 366 11.17 -9.38 -1.45
N SER A 367 10.40 -8.73 -2.21
CA SER A 367 9.82 -9.21 -3.43
C SER A 367 8.87 -10.39 -3.35
N GLN A 368 7.90 -10.22 -4.03
CA GLN A 368 7.27 -11.23 -4.84
C GLN A 368 6.15 -11.98 -4.19
N VAL A 369 5.40 -11.38 -3.31
CA VAL A 369 3.99 -11.77 -3.15
C VAL A 369 3.22 -11.09 -4.25
N GLU A 370 2.87 -11.83 -5.27
CA GLU A 370 1.89 -11.39 -6.24
C GLU A 370 0.62 -11.08 -5.47
N PHE A 371 0.16 -9.81 -5.43
CA PHE A 371 -1.08 -9.39 -4.79
C PHE A 371 -1.04 -8.84 -3.36
N SER A 372 0.10 -8.46 -2.86
CA SER A 372 0.12 -7.64 -1.66
C SER A 372 0.03 -6.18 -2.04
N GLY A 373 -0.97 -5.44 -1.95
CA GLY A 373 -1.06 -4.01 -2.22
C GLY A 373 0.24 -3.21 -1.97
N TYR A 374 0.20 -1.93 -1.81
CA TYR A 374 1.38 -1.15 -1.42
C TYR A 374 1.66 -1.30 0.08
N ASN A 375 2.00 -2.49 0.49
CA ASN A 375 2.22 -2.86 1.88
C ASN A 375 3.57 -3.54 2.13
N VAL A 376 4.40 -3.68 1.09
CA VAL A 376 5.76 -4.21 1.17
C VAL A 376 6.75 -3.06 1.19
N TYR A 377 7.81 -3.15 1.97
CA TYR A 377 8.82 -2.09 2.12
C TYR A 377 8.23 -0.73 2.48
N GLN A 378 7.28 -0.72 3.41
CA GLN A 378 6.73 0.52 3.90
C GLN A 378 7.81 1.40 4.52
N ALA A 379 7.81 2.67 4.15
CA ALA A 379 8.71 3.68 4.65
C ALA A 379 8.01 5.03 4.75
N GLY A 380 8.52 5.90 5.60
CA GLY A 380 7.99 7.26 5.73
C GLY A 380 9.11 8.28 5.93
N TYR A 381 8.83 9.53 5.58
CA TYR A 381 9.69 10.69 5.87
C TYR A 381 9.13 11.45 7.07
N PHE A 382 9.75 11.27 8.20
CA PHE A 382 9.36 11.86 9.49
C PHE A 382 10.06 13.20 9.71
N GLY A 383 9.33 14.20 10.18
CA GLY A 383 9.85 15.56 10.35
C GLY A 383 9.82 16.41 9.08
N PHE A 384 9.11 15.97 8.01
CA PHE A 384 9.01 16.72 6.76
C PHE A 384 8.17 18.00 6.92
N GLN A 385 8.80 19.15 6.78
CA GLN A 385 8.19 20.48 6.96
C GLN A 385 9.05 21.57 6.31
N PRO A 386 8.55 22.80 6.12
CA PRO A 386 9.38 23.97 5.82
C PRO A 386 10.51 24.14 6.82
N ASP A 387 11.63 24.65 6.37
CA ASP A 387 12.84 24.82 7.16
C ASP A 387 12.55 25.51 8.52
N LYS A 388 12.89 24.84 9.60
CA LYS A 388 12.85 25.34 10.98
C LYS A 388 14.23 25.59 11.55
N GLY A 389 15.27 25.43 10.72
CA GLY A 389 16.66 25.55 11.09
C GLY A 389 17.19 24.28 11.77
N ASN A 390 16.54 23.12 11.57
CA ASN A 390 17.07 21.85 12.04
C ASN A 390 18.15 21.36 11.06
N ASP A 391 19.24 20.87 11.63
CA ASP A 391 20.24 20.14 10.84
C ASP A 391 19.77 18.69 10.57
N ALA A 392 20.42 18.06 9.60
CA ALA A 392 20.20 16.65 9.34
C ALA A 392 20.46 15.82 10.62
N VAL A 393 19.52 14.94 10.97
CA VAL A 393 19.65 14.07 12.14
C VAL A 393 20.87 13.16 11.99
N PRO A 394 21.71 12.99 13.01
CA PRO A 394 22.86 12.08 12.92
C PRO A 394 22.44 10.66 12.56
N VAL A 395 23.15 10.03 11.66
CA VAL A 395 22.98 8.60 11.36
C VAL A 395 23.84 7.81 12.35
N VAL A 396 23.17 7.00 13.17
CA VAL A 396 23.86 6.25 14.24
C VAL A 396 23.48 4.77 14.20
N SER A 397 24.37 3.94 14.76
CA SER A 397 24.06 2.58 15.17
C SER A 397 24.37 2.43 16.67
N VAL A 398 23.70 1.47 17.32
CA VAL A 398 23.91 1.18 18.74
C VAL A 398 24.37 -0.26 18.89
N SER A 399 25.37 -0.52 19.71
CA SER A 399 25.71 -1.84 20.19
C SER A 399 25.65 -1.86 21.70
N TYR A 400 25.07 -2.90 22.27
CA TYR A 400 24.93 -3.01 23.72
C TYR A 400 26.09 -3.80 24.36
N GLY A 401 27.05 -4.28 23.61
CA GLY A 401 28.26 -4.97 24.11
C GLY A 401 27.98 -6.19 25.00
N SER A 402 29.01 -6.94 25.30
CA SER A 402 28.99 -8.07 26.24
C SER A 402 28.93 -7.65 27.71
N TYR A 403 28.53 -6.43 28.00
CA TYR A 403 28.52 -5.90 29.35
C TYR A 403 27.28 -6.37 30.11
N ALA A 404 27.45 -7.35 30.97
CA ALA A 404 26.44 -7.65 31.98
C ALA A 404 26.11 -6.37 32.78
N LEU A 405 24.84 -6.19 33.10
CA LEU A 405 24.43 -5.15 34.06
C LEU A 405 25.26 -5.31 35.32
N GLN A 406 25.95 -4.23 35.73
CA GLN A 406 26.74 -4.26 36.95
C GLN A 406 25.84 -4.40 38.18
N GLN A 407 24.66 -3.83 38.14
CA GLN A 407 23.62 -3.91 39.16
C GLN A 407 22.24 -3.88 38.48
N ALA A 408 21.38 -4.83 38.81
CA ALA A 408 20.01 -4.93 38.29
C ALA A 408 18.96 -4.35 39.26
N ASP A 409 19.19 -4.43 40.55
CA ASP A 409 18.21 -4.07 41.58
C ASP A 409 18.61 -2.81 42.31
N PHE A 410 17.67 -1.87 42.44
CA PHE A 410 17.83 -0.60 43.12
C PHE A 410 16.63 -0.39 44.07
N ALA A 411 16.83 0.46 45.08
CA ALA A 411 15.78 0.78 46.03
C ALA A 411 15.75 2.28 46.30
N ARG A 412 14.57 2.81 46.63
CA ARG A 412 14.32 4.16 47.09
C ARG A 412 13.66 4.12 48.48
N SER A 413 13.75 5.19 49.27
CA SER A 413 13.19 5.23 50.60
C SER A 413 11.67 5.47 50.58
N SER A 414 11.15 6.17 49.60
CA SER A 414 9.74 6.45 49.43
C SER A 414 9.40 6.61 47.94
N ALA A 415 8.11 6.64 47.59
CA ALA A 415 7.67 6.83 46.22
C ALA A 415 8.11 8.19 45.61
N ASP A 416 8.32 9.20 46.45
CA ASP A 416 8.77 10.53 46.02
C ASP A 416 10.29 10.61 45.83
N ASP A 417 11.03 9.63 46.39
CA ASP A 417 12.49 9.58 46.28
C ASP A 417 12.93 9.03 44.91
N ASP A 418 14.20 9.20 44.63
CA ASP A 418 14.83 8.81 43.38
C ASP A 418 15.54 7.45 43.49
N PHE A 419 15.56 6.68 42.42
CA PHE A 419 16.50 5.59 42.22
C PHE A 419 17.80 6.17 41.64
N LYS A 420 18.91 5.91 42.28
CA LYS A 420 20.18 6.65 42.06
C LYS A 420 21.27 5.74 41.53
N ASP A 421 22.26 6.40 40.94
CA ASP A 421 23.55 5.81 40.53
C ASP A 421 23.42 4.62 39.57
N ILE A 422 22.44 4.68 38.67
CA ILE A 422 22.20 3.65 37.67
C ILE A 422 23.21 3.84 36.53
N VAL A 423 23.86 2.75 36.14
CA VAL A 423 24.77 2.72 34.97
C VAL A 423 24.34 1.63 34.04
N LEU A 424 24.06 1.99 32.80
CA LEU A 424 23.80 1.08 31.69
C LEU A 424 24.95 1.09 30.70
N ASN A 425 25.19 -0.04 30.04
CA ASN A 425 26.26 -0.17 29.08
C ASN A 425 25.71 -0.30 27.66
N ALA A 426 26.15 0.60 26.81
CA ALA A 426 25.96 0.54 25.39
C ALA A 426 27.02 1.41 24.71
N GLU A 427 27.17 1.26 23.43
CA GLU A 427 28.04 2.07 22.60
C GLU A 427 27.23 2.62 21.42
N LEU A 428 27.32 3.95 21.23
CA LEU A 428 26.71 4.61 20.09
C LEU A 428 27.80 4.95 19.09
N LYS A 429 27.61 4.49 17.86
CA LYS A 429 28.51 4.74 16.75
C LYS A 429 27.84 5.66 15.73
N ARG A 430 28.48 6.77 15.44
CA ARG A 430 28.07 7.65 14.35
C ARG A 430 28.54 7.10 13.01
N LEU A 431 27.62 7.03 12.03
CA LEU A 431 27.86 6.46 10.71
C LEU A 431 28.02 7.55 9.63
N ASP A 432 27.52 8.78 9.88
CA ASP A 432 27.75 9.90 8.98
C ASP A 432 29.07 10.62 9.30
N ASN A 433 29.63 11.31 8.30
CA ASN A 433 30.87 12.08 8.40
C ASN A 433 30.63 13.58 8.25
N ASN A 434 29.50 14.09 8.71
CA ASN A 434 29.15 15.50 8.52
C ASN A 434 29.93 16.51 9.41
N GLY A 435 30.75 16.02 10.34
CA GLY A 435 31.62 16.83 11.20
C GLY A 435 30.91 17.61 12.31
N HIS A 436 29.61 17.43 12.50
CA HIS A 436 28.87 18.09 13.55
C HIS A 436 29.08 17.42 14.91
N THR A 437 29.01 18.19 15.97
CA THR A 437 28.97 17.71 17.36
C THR A 437 27.57 17.11 17.64
N MET A 438 27.53 16.02 18.38
CA MET A 438 26.31 15.29 18.72
C MET A 438 26.13 15.21 20.21
N ASP A 439 24.92 15.48 20.70
CA ASP A 439 24.50 15.10 22.06
C ASP A 439 23.97 13.66 22.03
N TYR A 440 24.27 12.91 23.07
CA TYR A 440 23.83 11.51 23.21
C TYR A 440 23.64 11.15 24.70
N GLY A 441 22.79 10.18 24.98
CA GLY A 441 22.50 9.81 26.38
C GLY A 441 21.47 8.70 26.50
N TRP A 442 20.80 8.67 27.64
CA TRP A 442 19.71 7.74 27.94
C TRP A 442 18.40 8.47 28.13
N GLY A 443 17.34 7.94 27.53
CA GLY A 443 15.96 8.39 27.70
C GLY A 443 15.08 7.35 28.37
N LEU A 444 14.17 7.83 29.23
CA LEU A 444 13.09 7.04 29.82
C LEU A 444 11.85 7.12 28.94
N PHE A 445 11.35 5.98 28.52
CA PHE A 445 10.17 5.87 27.65
C PHE A 445 9.04 5.09 28.33
N GLN A 446 7.84 5.42 27.95
CA GLN A 446 6.65 4.66 28.30
C GLN A 446 5.67 4.76 27.14
N ASN A 447 5.15 3.63 26.68
CA ASN A 447 4.27 3.54 25.52
C ASN A 447 4.86 4.20 24.26
N GLY A 448 6.15 3.99 24.00
CA GLY A 448 6.84 4.53 22.84
C GLY A 448 7.20 6.02 22.89
N LEU A 449 6.81 6.74 23.94
CA LEU A 449 7.03 8.18 24.08
C LEU A 449 8.14 8.48 25.07
N LEU A 450 9.03 9.41 24.71
CA LEU A 450 10.05 9.93 25.60
C LEU A 450 9.37 10.71 26.74
N LYS A 451 9.54 10.21 27.97
CA LYS A 451 9.03 10.85 29.19
C LYS A 451 10.05 11.78 29.78
N LYS A 452 11.32 11.42 29.71
CA LYS A 452 12.40 12.18 30.36
C LYS A 452 13.76 11.81 29.76
N GLU A 453 14.62 12.81 29.55
CA GLU A 453 16.05 12.63 29.42
C GLU A 453 16.62 12.27 30.81
N LEU A 454 17.37 11.20 30.92
CA LEU A 454 17.96 10.72 32.17
C LEU A 454 19.38 11.27 32.37
N CYS A 455 20.17 11.20 31.32
CA CYS A 455 21.51 11.80 31.27
C CYS A 455 21.89 12.07 29.81
N SER A 456 22.79 13.01 29.60
CA SER A 456 23.37 13.27 28.29
C SER A 456 24.82 13.77 28.38
N SER A 457 25.52 13.64 27.28
CA SER A 457 26.87 14.17 27.05
C SER A 457 27.00 14.61 25.60
N THR A 458 28.03 15.34 25.26
CA THR A 458 28.31 15.87 23.94
C THR A 458 29.60 15.27 23.39
N THR A 459 29.63 14.90 22.12
CA THR A 459 30.81 14.31 21.47
C THR A 459 30.98 14.78 20.03
N GLY A 460 32.21 14.83 19.57
CA GLY A 460 32.60 14.92 18.16
C GLY A 460 33.22 13.60 17.65
N GLU A 461 33.31 12.59 18.51
CA GLU A 461 33.93 11.30 18.17
C GLU A 461 32.97 10.39 17.40
N ALA A 462 33.52 9.48 16.63
CA ALA A 462 32.75 8.51 15.86
C ALA A 462 32.12 7.42 16.75
N ILE A 463 32.70 7.14 17.89
CA ILE A 463 32.25 6.12 18.84
C ILE A 463 32.13 6.76 20.23
N SER A 464 31.02 6.56 20.89
CA SER A 464 30.68 7.20 22.16
C SER A 464 30.07 6.20 23.13
N PRO A 465 30.78 5.87 24.23
CA PRO A 465 30.26 4.94 25.22
C PRO A 465 29.12 5.57 26.02
N LEU A 466 28.05 4.79 26.22
CA LEU A 466 26.84 5.17 26.97
C LEU A 466 26.83 4.65 28.41
N ASN A 467 27.98 4.61 29.06
CA ASN A 467 28.15 4.13 30.45
C ASN A 467 28.05 5.24 31.49
N MET A 468 27.28 6.27 31.24
CA MET A 468 27.04 7.39 32.11
C MET A 468 26.13 6.99 33.28
N SER A 469 26.45 7.45 34.49
CA SER A 469 25.58 7.32 35.68
C SER A 469 24.40 8.29 35.59
N PHE A 470 23.21 7.82 35.92
CA PHE A 470 22.01 8.66 35.96
C PHE A 470 21.10 8.29 37.14
N ASN A 471 20.13 9.15 37.37
CA ASN A 471 19.03 8.94 38.31
C ASN A 471 17.69 8.90 37.54
N MET A 472 16.79 8.00 37.95
CA MET A 472 15.48 7.86 37.28
C MET A 472 14.55 9.08 37.46
N GLY A 473 14.66 9.76 38.60
CA GLY A 473 13.74 10.80 39.06
C GLY A 473 12.70 10.28 40.03
N GLY A 474 12.35 11.11 41.02
CA GLY A 474 11.30 10.80 41.98
C GLY A 474 9.90 10.84 41.37
N GLY A 475 8.92 10.22 42.05
CA GLY A 475 7.51 10.26 41.66
C GLY A 475 7.12 9.35 40.49
N LEU A 476 8.00 8.46 40.06
CA LEU A 476 7.63 7.46 39.03
C LEU A 476 6.68 6.43 39.64
N ALA A 477 5.57 6.18 38.92
CA ALA A 477 4.57 5.18 39.28
C ALA A 477 5.07 3.75 39.08
N ASP A 478 4.43 2.80 39.73
CA ASP A 478 4.65 1.39 39.52
C ASP A 478 4.33 1.02 38.05
N GLY A 479 5.13 0.14 37.50
CA GLY A 479 5.00 -0.30 36.10
C GLY A 479 6.34 -0.51 35.42
N THR A 480 6.27 -0.88 34.16
CA THR A 480 7.46 -1.12 33.31
C THR A 480 7.67 0.06 32.35
N TYR A 481 8.90 0.53 32.33
CA TYR A 481 9.42 1.57 31.45
C TYR A 481 10.49 0.99 30.55
N GLN A 482 10.76 1.68 29.45
CA GLN A 482 11.83 1.32 28.51
C GLN A 482 12.94 2.38 28.61
N LEU A 483 14.17 1.93 28.46
CA LEU A 483 15.36 2.77 28.48
C LEU A 483 16.05 2.62 27.13
N PHE A 484 15.99 3.69 26.32
CA PHE A 484 16.63 3.74 25.00
C PHE A 484 17.76 4.74 24.95
N PRO A 485 18.78 4.47 24.14
CA PRO A 485 19.72 5.50 23.75
C PRO A 485 19.00 6.63 23.01
N ILE A 486 19.35 7.86 23.36
CA ILE A 486 18.89 9.07 22.69
C ILE A 486 20.06 9.84 22.12
N PHE A 487 19.83 10.55 21.02
CA PHE A 487 20.86 11.35 20.36
C PHE A 487 20.23 12.52 19.58
N ARG A 488 21.02 13.54 19.30
CA ARG A 488 20.67 14.68 18.43
C ARG A 488 21.91 15.44 18.00
N ASN A 489 21.84 16.29 16.98
CA ASN A 489 22.84 17.30 16.78
C ASN A 489 22.89 18.25 17.99
N HIS A 490 24.08 18.73 18.37
CA HIS A 490 24.29 19.51 19.60
C HIS A 490 23.34 20.71 19.72
N ASP A 491 23.05 21.40 18.63
CA ASP A 491 22.18 22.57 18.62
C ASP A 491 20.70 22.25 18.36
N ALA A 492 20.36 20.97 18.13
CA ALA A 492 18.99 20.54 17.91
C ALA A 492 18.19 20.55 19.23
N LYS A 493 16.89 20.87 19.13
CA LYS A 493 16.01 20.94 20.31
C LYS A 493 15.47 19.59 20.73
N GLU A 494 15.13 18.78 19.73
CA GLU A 494 14.42 17.51 19.93
C GLU A 494 15.42 16.36 20.01
N TRP A 495 15.14 15.43 20.90
CA TRP A 495 15.86 14.18 21.00
C TRP A 495 15.28 13.14 20.04
N GLU A 496 16.18 12.41 19.41
CA GLU A 496 15.86 11.22 18.67
C GLU A 496 16.13 9.99 19.53
N ALA A 497 15.31 8.97 19.42
CA ALA A 497 15.51 7.71 20.10
C ALA A 497 15.96 6.64 19.09
N TYR A 498 16.85 5.79 19.54
CA TYR A 498 17.22 4.62 18.77
C TYR A 498 16.21 3.50 19.07
N LEU A 499 15.22 3.35 18.22
CA LEU A 499 14.07 2.44 18.40
C LEU A 499 14.11 1.20 17.50
N GLU A 500 15.15 1.03 16.68
CA GLU A 500 15.25 -0.07 15.73
C GLU A 500 15.28 -1.44 16.42
N TYR A 501 14.85 -2.47 15.69
CA TYR A 501 14.65 -3.81 16.25
C TYR A 501 15.91 -4.58 16.59
N LEU A 502 17.02 -4.31 15.93
CA LEU A 502 18.09 -5.29 15.87
C LEU A 502 19.33 -4.90 16.65
N TYR A 503 19.63 -5.65 17.69
CA TYR A 503 20.96 -5.70 18.25
C TYR A 503 21.38 -7.11 18.54
N THR A 504 22.62 -7.39 18.18
CA THR A 504 23.34 -8.53 18.73
C THR A 504 24.37 -7.95 19.69
N THR A 505 24.34 -8.36 20.93
CA THR A 505 25.44 -8.12 21.85
C THR A 505 26.69 -8.84 21.36
N ASP A 506 27.89 -8.44 21.81
CA ASP A 506 29.14 -9.09 21.36
C ASP A 506 29.18 -10.60 21.66
N ASP A 507 28.39 -11.11 22.59
CA ASP A 507 28.26 -12.53 22.89
C ASP A 507 27.14 -13.21 22.09
N GLY A 508 26.55 -12.52 21.12
CA GLY A 508 25.49 -13.04 20.27
C GLY A 508 24.10 -13.02 20.90
N THR A 509 23.91 -12.40 22.07
CA THR A 509 22.59 -12.27 22.70
C THR A 509 21.82 -11.14 22.02
N PRO A 510 20.65 -11.41 21.44
CA PRO A 510 19.83 -10.37 20.88
C PRO A 510 19.28 -9.50 22.03
N MET A 511 19.47 -8.20 21.92
CA MET A 511 18.95 -7.24 22.88
C MET A 511 18.32 -6.06 22.13
N ARG A 512 17.24 -5.52 22.65
CA ARG A 512 16.57 -4.37 22.05
C ARG A 512 16.71 -3.11 22.90
N HIS A 513 16.46 -3.21 24.18
CA HIS A 513 16.53 -2.11 25.13
C HIS A 513 16.62 -2.64 26.56
N TYR A 514 16.95 -1.78 27.48
CA TYR A 514 16.78 -2.08 28.88
C TYR A 514 15.35 -1.80 29.32
N THR A 515 14.82 -2.65 30.20
CA THR A 515 13.54 -2.43 30.88
C THR A 515 13.79 -1.97 32.31
N ALA A 516 12.95 -1.07 32.80
CA ALA A 516 12.97 -0.60 34.19
C ALA A 516 11.60 -0.90 34.80
N THR A 517 11.51 -1.92 35.65
CA THR A 517 10.26 -2.31 36.32
C THR A 517 10.27 -1.77 37.76
N ILE A 518 9.29 -0.93 38.08
CA ILE A 518 9.09 -0.32 39.41
C ILE A 518 7.93 -1.04 40.11
N ASP A 519 8.21 -1.50 41.32
CA ASP A 519 7.21 -2.05 42.26
C ASP A 519 7.45 -1.40 43.65
N GLY A 520 6.60 -0.45 43.99
CA GLY A 520 6.73 0.35 45.20
C GLY A 520 8.08 1.08 45.27
N ASN A 521 8.91 0.67 46.22
CA ASN A 521 10.25 1.24 46.46
C ASN A 521 11.38 0.44 45.80
N SER A 522 11.06 -0.54 44.99
CA SER A 522 12.04 -1.38 44.29
C SER A 522 12.04 -1.07 42.80
N LEU A 523 13.22 -1.06 42.19
CA LEU A 523 13.41 -0.97 40.76
C LEU A 523 14.27 -2.15 40.34
N HIS A 524 13.78 -2.87 39.34
CA HIS A 524 14.55 -3.90 38.65
C HIS A 524 14.87 -3.41 37.22
N ILE A 525 16.16 -3.38 36.90
CA ILE A 525 16.62 -3.17 35.50
C ILE A 525 16.86 -4.53 34.90
N GLY A 526 16.11 -4.81 33.85
CA GLY A 526 16.25 -6.02 33.04
C GLY A 526 16.72 -5.69 31.62
N VAL A 527 17.14 -6.73 30.94
CA VAL A 527 17.37 -6.67 29.49
C VAL A 527 16.09 -7.18 28.83
N SER A 528 15.59 -6.43 27.86
CA SER A 528 14.56 -6.96 26.97
C SER A 528 15.22 -8.08 26.16
N SER A 529 15.15 -9.31 26.67
CA SER A 529 15.71 -10.47 26.03
C SER A 529 14.82 -10.84 24.85
N THR A 530 15.45 -10.96 23.69
CA THR A 530 14.80 -11.53 22.50
C THR A 530 15.07 -13.04 22.38
N GLU A 531 15.53 -13.67 23.47
CA GLU A 531 15.66 -15.11 23.44
C GLU A 531 14.30 -15.76 23.13
N PRO A 532 14.23 -16.60 22.11
CA PRO A 532 12.97 -17.16 21.67
C PRO A 532 12.47 -18.16 22.71
N ASN A 533 11.34 -17.84 23.32
CA ASN A 533 10.48 -18.80 23.98
C ASN A 533 9.32 -19.16 23.06
N LEU A 534 9.58 -19.10 21.75
CA LEU A 534 8.59 -19.36 20.74
C LEU A 534 8.51 -20.86 20.46
N GLU A 535 7.35 -21.43 20.59
CA GLU A 535 7.03 -22.79 20.16
C GLU A 535 6.33 -22.72 18.81
N ILE A 536 6.98 -23.21 17.76
CA ILE A 536 6.41 -23.30 16.42
C ILE A 536 5.43 -24.47 16.39
N SER A 537 4.15 -24.17 16.22
CA SER A 537 3.09 -25.17 16.16
C SER A 537 2.86 -25.72 14.76
N LYS A 538 3.13 -24.90 13.72
CA LYS A 538 2.88 -25.27 12.33
C LYS A 538 3.70 -24.39 11.37
N VAL A 539 4.12 -24.98 10.25
CA VAL A 539 4.63 -24.26 9.08
C VAL A 539 3.89 -24.76 7.84
N GLU A 540 3.34 -23.87 7.08
CA GLU A 540 2.68 -24.16 5.81
C GLU A 540 3.31 -23.37 4.68
N TYR A 541 3.43 -24.02 3.53
CA TYR A 541 3.99 -23.41 2.34
C TYR A 541 2.92 -23.27 1.27
N TYR A 542 2.82 -22.07 0.71
CA TYR A 542 1.91 -21.75 -0.37
C TYR A 542 2.72 -21.39 -1.61
N ALA A 543 2.21 -21.80 -2.77
CA ALA A 543 2.85 -21.53 -4.06
C ALA A 543 4.32 -22.02 -4.11
N ALA A 544 4.60 -23.18 -3.52
CA ALA A 544 5.92 -23.81 -3.58
C ALA A 544 6.20 -24.39 -4.98
N TYR A 545 6.35 -23.51 -5.95
CA TYR A 545 6.56 -23.85 -7.35
C TYR A 545 7.85 -23.21 -7.85
N GLU A 546 8.62 -23.93 -8.68
CA GLU A 546 9.88 -23.40 -9.22
C GLU A 546 9.69 -22.07 -9.96
N GLY A 547 10.49 -21.08 -9.60
CA GLY A 547 10.48 -19.74 -10.20
C GLY A 547 9.33 -18.87 -9.73
N GLU A 548 8.47 -19.39 -8.84
CA GLU A 548 7.39 -18.65 -8.23
C GLU A 548 7.78 -18.13 -6.84
N LYS A 549 6.86 -17.40 -6.25
CA LYS A 549 7.01 -16.95 -4.89
C LYS A 549 6.54 -17.96 -3.91
N LEU A 550 7.40 -18.26 -3.00
CA LEU A 550 7.12 -19.04 -1.83
C LEU A 550 6.59 -18.15 -0.72
N ASN A 551 5.41 -18.45 -0.25
CA ASN A 551 4.90 -17.96 1.03
C ASN A 551 4.98 -19.09 2.05
N ALA A 552 5.66 -18.84 3.18
CA ALA A 552 5.74 -19.78 4.29
C ALA A 552 5.09 -19.14 5.52
N ARG A 553 3.90 -19.63 5.91
CA ARG A 553 3.22 -19.19 7.12
C ARG A 553 3.68 -20.03 8.30
N VAL A 554 4.07 -19.36 9.37
CA VAL A 554 4.61 -19.95 10.58
C VAL A 554 3.76 -19.54 11.77
N TRP A 555 3.09 -20.51 12.38
CA TRP A 555 2.34 -20.29 13.62
C TRP A 555 3.22 -20.61 14.82
N PHE A 556 3.16 -19.75 15.80
CA PHE A 556 3.92 -19.92 17.03
C PHE A 556 3.16 -19.43 18.27
N THR A 557 3.58 -19.93 19.41
CA THR A 557 3.11 -19.48 20.72
C THR A 557 4.29 -18.95 21.50
N ASN A 558 4.15 -17.78 22.10
CA ASN A 558 5.15 -17.25 23.00
C ASN A 558 4.93 -17.78 24.41
N ASN A 559 5.74 -18.75 24.82
CA ASN A 559 5.71 -19.33 26.17
C ASN A 559 6.61 -18.56 27.15
N GLY A 560 7.25 -17.48 26.69
CA GLY A 560 8.21 -16.69 27.49
C GLY A 560 7.76 -15.28 27.80
N THR A 561 8.73 -14.38 27.92
CA THR A 561 8.51 -12.94 28.02
C THR A 561 8.12 -12.36 26.67
N ASN A 562 7.75 -11.09 26.65
CA ASN A 562 7.37 -10.39 25.41
C ASN A 562 8.43 -10.57 24.33
N TYR A 563 8.02 -11.08 23.15
CA TYR A 563 8.89 -11.26 22.00
C TYR A 563 8.68 -10.13 20.99
N GLU A 564 9.74 -9.40 20.69
CA GLU A 564 9.75 -8.28 19.78
C GLU A 564 11.05 -8.31 18.98
N ASN A 565 11.14 -9.20 17.99
CA ASN A 565 12.33 -9.35 17.15
C ASN A 565 11.98 -9.96 15.79
N GLU A 566 12.96 -10.09 14.90
CA GLU A 566 12.80 -10.80 13.65
C GLU A 566 12.97 -12.31 13.81
N LEU A 567 12.25 -13.05 12.97
CA LEU A 567 12.52 -14.45 12.68
C LEU A 567 13.08 -14.58 11.26
N PHE A 568 13.98 -15.51 11.03
CA PHE A 568 14.70 -15.65 9.78
C PHE A 568 14.45 -17.03 9.15
N LEU A 569 14.01 -17.03 7.89
CA LEU A 569 13.83 -18.25 7.12
C LEU A 569 15.10 -18.59 6.34
N TRP A 570 15.58 -19.82 6.54
CA TRP A 570 16.71 -20.36 5.82
C TRP A 570 16.26 -21.59 5.02
N ILE A 571 16.73 -21.68 3.78
CA ILE A 571 16.49 -22.83 2.90
C ILE A 571 17.84 -23.31 2.38
N ASP A 572 18.12 -24.61 2.54
CA ASP A 572 19.39 -25.27 2.17
C ASP A 572 20.63 -24.56 2.75
N GLY A 573 20.51 -24.06 3.96
CA GLY A 573 21.62 -23.39 4.68
C GLY A 573 21.88 -21.94 4.25
N GLU A 574 21.02 -21.35 3.42
CA GLU A 574 21.08 -19.93 3.03
C GLU A 574 19.91 -19.15 3.62
N MET A 575 20.20 -18.01 4.22
CA MET A 575 19.17 -17.08 4.67
C MET A 575 18.42 -16.51 3.45
N ARG A 576 17.10 -16.65 3.44
CA ARG A 576 16.23 -16.16 2.38
C ARG A 576 15.56 -14.86 2.75
N THR A 577 15.14 -14.72 4.01
CA THR A 577 14.36 -13.55 4.43
C THR A 577 14.22 -13.52 5.95
N GLY A 578 13.99 -12.32 6.53
CA GLY A 578 13.63 -12.09 7.92
C GLY A 578 12.29 -11.40 8.03
N VAL A 579 11.54 -11.64 9.10
CA VAL A 579 10.23 -11.03 9.37
C VAL A 579 10.12 -10.66 10.84
N GLY A 580 9.71 -9.41 11.12
CA GLY A 580 9.41 -8.96 12.47
C GLY A 580 8.24 -9.73 13.08
N ALA A 581 8.41 -10.20 14.31
CA ALA A 581 7.38 -10.82 15.11
C ALA A 581 7.24 -10.09 16.44
N TYR A 582 6.01 -9.78 16.80
CA TYR A 582 5.66 -9.15 18.06
C TYR A 582 4.58 -9.99 18.75
N VAL A 583 4.89 -10.63 19.86
CA VAL A 583 3.91 -11.46 20.56
C VAL A 583 4.09 -11.43 22.06
N ASN A 584 3.00 -11.13 22.77
CA ASN A 584 2.96 -11.07 24.22
C ASN A 584 3.06 -12.47 24.87
N PRO A 585 3.49 -12.53 26.15
CA PRO A 585 3.51 -13.79 26.90
C PRO A 585 2.18 -14.54 26.87
N GLY A 586 2.25 -15.84 26.61
CA GLY A 586 1.07 -16.71 26.54
C GLY A 586 0.17 -16.54 25.32
N MET A 587 0.52 -15.66 24.40
CA MET A 587 -0.23 -15.44 23.16
C MET A 587 0.35 -16.25 22.01
N SER A 588 -0.53 -16.62 21.09
CA SER A 588 -0.16 -17.26 19.81
C SER A 588 -0.35 -16.27 18.68
N ASP A 589 0.53 -16.33 17.69
CA ASP A 589 0.44 -15.51 16.47
C ASP A 589 1.02 -16.27 15.29
N TYR A 590 1.00 -15.68 14.11
CA TYR A 590 1.66 -16.21 12.93
C TYR A 590 2.40 -15.08 12.19
N ILE A 591 3.38 -15.47 11.41
CA ILE A 591 4.06 -14.60 10.44
C ILE A 591 4.10 -15.27 9.08
N ASP A 592 4.19 -14.46 8.03
CA ASP A 592 4.34 -14.92 6.66
C ASP A 592 5.73 -14.55 6.13
N PHE A 593 6.55 -15.53 5.88
CA PHE A 593 7.79 -15.35 5.12
C PHE A 593 7.48 -15.37 3.63
N CYS A 594 8.07 -14.44 2.90
CA CYS A 594 7.95 -14.37 1.46
C CYS A 594 9.34 -14.37 0.82
N THR A 595 9.58 -15.29 -0.11
CA THR A 595 10.87 -15.41 -0.81
C THR A 595 10.67 -16.07 -2.17
N ALA A 596 11.69 -16.11 -3.00
CA ALA A 596 11.66 -16.92 -4.22
C ALA A 596 11.70 -18.41 -3.87
N SER A 597 10.87 -19.21 -4.53
CA SER A 597 10.94 -20.67 -4.43
C SER A 597 12.28 -21.17 -4.96
N PRO A 598 12.91 -22.13 -4.30
CA PRO A 598 14.06 -22.82 -4.85
C PRO A 598 13.67 -23.69 -6.07
N THR A 599 14.63 -24.42 -6.63
CA THR A 599 14.42 -25.33 -7.75
C THR A 599 13.51 -26.51 -7.37
N ILE A 600 12.95 -27.19 -8.36
CA ILE A 600 12.14 -28.41 -8.11
C ILE A 600 12.93 -29.41 -7.27
N GLY A 601 12.33 -29.89 -6.18
CA GLY A 601 12.94 -30.84 -5.26
C GLY A 601 12.45 -30.69 -3.83
N THR A 602 13.14 -31.40 -2.93
CA THR A 602 12.93 -31.29 -1.49
C THR A 602 14.11 -30.53 -0.89
N HIS A 603 13.80 -29.49 -0.12
CA HIS A 603 14.74 -28.54 0.47
C HIS A 603 14.66 -28.56 1.98
N ASP A 604 15.81 -28.45 2.64
CA ASP A 604 15.87 -28.31 4.08
C ASP A 604 15.45 -26.89 4.49
N VAL A 605 14.53 -26.79 5.43
CA VAL A 605 14.03 -25.51 5.95
C VAL A 605 14.35 -25.38 7.42
N LYS A 606 14.90 -24.24 7.79
CA LYS A 606 15.10 -23.85 9.19
C LYS A 606 14.59 -22.45 9.43
N ILE A 607 14.05 -22.23 10.62
CA ILE A 607 13.70 -20.90 11.11
C ILE A 607 14.58 -20.59 12.31
N TYR A 608 15.21 -19.44 12.26
CA TYR A 608 16.10 -18.96 13.31
C TYR A 608 15.52 -17.70 13.95
N SER A 609 15.83 -17.48 15.20
CA SER A 609 15.53 -16.26 15.92
C SER A 609 16.69 -15.26 15.92
N ASP A 610 17.74 -15.54 15.16
CA ASP A 610 18.90 -14.69 14.96
C ASP A 610 19.31 -14.68 13.48
N TRP A 611 19.88 -13.59 13.03
CA TRP A 611 20.22 -13.35 11.63
C TRP A 611 21.41 -14.20 11.15
N ASP A 612 22.30 -14.60 12.07
CA ASP A 612 23.53 -15.35 11.77
C ASP A 612 23.34 -16.89 11.83
N GLY A 613 22.09 -17.34 12.09
CA GLY A 613 21.73 -18.75 11.98
C GLY A 613 22.27 -19.64 13.11
N GLN A 614 22.43 -19.10 14.31
CA GLN A 614 22.91 -19.85 15.49
C GLN A 614 21.77 -20.43 16.33
N LYS A 615 20.66 -19.70 16.45
CA LYS A 615 19.52 -20.06 17.30
C LYS A 615 18.36 -20.60 16.47
N VAL A 616 18.40 -21.90 16.15
CA VAL A 616 17.32 -22.55 15.39
C VAL A 616 16.11 -22.79 16.30
N ILE A 617 14.93 -22.41 15.85
CA ILE A 617 13.63 -22.63 16.52
C ILE A 617 12.72 -23.60 15.76
N TYR A 618 13.03 -23.90 14.50
CA TYR A 618 12.30 -24.86 13.69
C TYR A 618 13.21 -25.53 12.66
N THR A 619 12.95 -26.82 12.41
CA THR A 619 13.58 -27.58 11.31
C THR A 619 12.51 -28.42 10.62
N GLY A 620 12.45 -28.34 9.31
CA GLY A 620 11.49 -29.07 8.49
C GLY A 620 11.96 -29.16 7.04
N THR A 621 11.06 -29.53 6.15
CA THR A 621 11.32 -29.64 4.72
C THR A 621 10.26 -28.94 3.90
N LEU A 622 10.67 -28.44 2.74
CA LEU A 622 9.83 -27.85 1.71
C LEU A 622 9.94 -28.71 0.45
N THR A 623 8.83 -29.08 -0.15
CA THR A 623 8.81 -29.71 -1.47
C THR A 623 8.36 -28.70 -2.51
N VAL A 624 9.22 -28.40 -3.48
CA VAL A 624 8.95 -27.53 -4.62
C VAL A 624 8.62 -28.39 -5.84
N THR A 625 7.55 -28.02 -6.53
CA THR A 625 7.09 -28.72 -7.73
C THR A 625 7.04 -27.77 -8.93
N GLU A 626 6.73 -28.29 -10.12
CA GLU A 626 6.41 -27.44 -11.27
C GLU A 626 5.12 -26.65 -11.01
N ALA A 627 5.10 -25.38 -11.40
CA ALA A 627 3.92 -24.55 -11.23
C ALA A 627 2.74 -25.10 -12.05
N PRO A 628 1.57 -25.31 -11.43
CA PRO A 628 0.39 -25.67 -12.18
C PRO A 628 0.00 -24.51 -13.09
N LYS A 629 -0.24 -24.82 -14.36
CA LYS A 629 -0.62 -23.79 -15.34
C LYS A 629 -2.07 -23.38 -15.16
N CYS A 630 -2.30 -22.11 -14.92
CA CYS A 630 -3.60 -21.49 -15.11
C CYS A 630 -3.91 -21.47 -16.61
N ASN A 631 -5.17 -21.60 -16.97
CA ASN A 631 -5.59 -21.48 -18.35
C ASN A 631 -6.86 -20.62 -18.40
N LEU A 632 -6.75 -19.45 -19.02
CA LEU A 632 -7.89 -18.57 -19.26
C LEU A 632 -8.38 -18.71 -20.70
N GLU A 633 -9.68 -18.70 -20.87
CA GLU A 633 -10.33 -18.50 -22.16
C GLU A 633 -11.06 -17.16 -22.19
N ALA A 634 -10.99 -16.47 -23.32
CA ALA A 634 -11.64 -15.18 -23.52
C ALA A 634 -12.73 -15.27 -24.57
N ASN A 635 -13.93 -14.85 -24.24
CA ASN A 635 -15.00 -14.58 -25.20
C ASN A 635 -15.13 -13.08 -25.40
N VAL A 636 -14.64 -12.57 -26.53
CA VAL A 636 -14.53 -11.13 -26.81
C VAL A 636 -15.59 -10.69 -27.82
N ILE A 637 -16.34 -9.66 -27.46
CA ILE A 637 -17.31 -8.98 -28.31
C ILE A 637 -16.84 -7.55 -28.54
N THR A 638 -16.77 -7.15 -29.81
CA THR A 638 -16.37 -5.80 -30.19
C THR A 638 -17.50 -5.06 -30.88
N GLU A 639 -17.78 -3.84 -30.45
CA GLU A 639 -18.70 -2.92 -31.14
C GLU A 639 -17.91 -1.75 -31.73
N GLY A 640 -18.33 -1.21 -32.84
CA GLY A 640 -17.66 -0.10 -33.53
C GLY A 640 -16.58 -0.54 -34.53
N LEU A 641 -16.14 -1.80 -34.50
CA LEU A 641 -15.17 -2.37 -35.45
C LEU A 641 -15.85 -3.03 -36.65
N LYS A 642 -15.54 -2.55 -37.86
CA LYS A 642 -16.07 -3.15 -39.13
C LYS A 642 -14.95 -3.26 -40.15
N ASN A 643 -14.72 -4.46 -40.64
CA ASN A 643 -13.72 -4.73 -41.67
C ASN A 643 -12.33 -4.15 -41.39
N GLY A 644 -11.88 -4.21 -40.14
CA GLY A 644 -10.59 -3.66 -39.70
C GLY A 644 -10.55 -2.15 -39.53
N VAL A 645 -11.69 -1.48 -39.52
CA VAL A 645 -11.81 -0.03 -39.27
C VAL A 645 -12.70 0.24 -38.06
N VAL A 646 -12.25 1.05 -37.16
CA VAL A 646 -13.06 1.58 -36.05
C VAL A 646 -13.60 2.95 -36.44
N TYR A 647 -14.91 3.12 -36.27
CA TYR A 647 -15.62 4.39 -36.46
C TYR A 647 -16.17 4.88 -35.15
N ASN A 648 -15.83 6.12 -34.76
CA ASN A 648 -16.13 6.74 -33.50
C ASN A 648 -15.43 6.06 -32.31
N ASN A 649 -16.06 5.04 -31.71
CA ASN A 649 -15.55 4.34 -30.54
C ASN A 649 -15.48 2.84 -30.80
N LEU A 650 -14.42 2.21 -30.32
CA LEU A 650 -14.31 0.77 -30.17
C LEU A 650 -14.74 0.41 -28.76
N THR A 651 -15.86 -0.28 -28.61
CA THR A 651 -16.26 -0.86 -27.32
C THR A 651 -15.95 -2.34 -27.31
N VAL A 652 -15.26 -2.80 -26.29
CA VAL A 652 -14.87 -4.20 -26.10
C VAL A 652 -15.52 -4.71 -24.82
N ALA A 653 -16.24 -5.81 -24.91
CA ALA A 653 -16.70 -6.59 -23.78
C ALA A 653 -16.05 -7.98 -23.87
N CYS A 654 -15.45 -8.43 -22.77
CA CYS A 654 -14.73 -9.69 -22.72
C CYS A 654 -15.13 -10.48 -21.48
N THR A 655 -15.61 -11.69 -21.65
CA THR A 655 -15.80 -12.66 -20.57
C THR A 655 -14.58 -13.55 -20.51
N LEU A 656 -13.88 -13.53 -19.40
CA LEU A 656 -12.70 -14.34 -19.10
C LEU A 656 -13.13 -15.51 -18.21
N THR A 657 -12.79 -16.73 -18.59
CA THR A 657 -13.14 -17.95 -17.85
C THR A 657 -11.87 -18.72 -17.50
N ASN A 658 -11.68 -19.05 -16.22
CA ASN A 658 -10.61 -19.95 -15.82
C ASN A 658 -11.01 -21.41 -16.15
N VAL A 659 -10.50 -21.93 -17.26
CA VAL A 659 -10.68 -23.32 -17.71
C VAL A 659 -9.56 -24.25 -17.23
N GLY A 660 -8.64 -23.73 -16.43
CA GLY A 660 -7.56 -24.48 -15.78
C GLY A 660 -8.03 -25.26 -14.56
N THR A 661 -7.08 -25.92 -13.90
CA THR A 661 -7.32 -26.73 -12.70
C THR A 661 -6.91 -26.03 -11.42
N THR A 662 -6.33 -24.85 -11.52
CA THR A 662 -5.86 -24.04 -10.39
C THR A 662 -6.46 -22.63 -10.43
N THR A 663 -6.54 -22.00 -9.28
CA THR A 663 -7.00 -20.64 -9.16
C THR A 663 -6.13 -19.69 -9.98
N PHE A 664 -6.73 -18.89 -10.84
CA PHE A 664 -6.07 -17.75 -11.45
C PHE A 664 -6.17 -16.55 -10.48
N ALA A 665 -5.03 -16.06 -10.05
CA ALA A 665 -4.95 -14.90 -9.17
C ALA A 665 -3.84 -14.00 -9.71
N ASN A 666 -4.08 -13.32 -10.83
CA ASN A 666 -3.08 -12.51 -11.51
C ASN A 666 -3.72 -11.42 -12.39
N MET A 667 -2.87 -10.72 -13.09
CA MET A 667 -3.19 -9.60 -13.94
C MET A 667 -3.54 -10.08 -15.38
N VAL A 668 -4.59 -9.49 -15.94
CA VAL A 668 -4.88 -9.51 -17.35
C VAL A 668 -4.63 -8.12 -17.90
N ASN A 669 -3.69 -7.99 -18.81
CA ASN A 669 -3.37 -6.73 -19.47
C ASN A 669 -4.19 -6.56 -20.75
N VAL A 670 -4.65 -5.34 -20.96
CA VAL A 670 -5.18 -4.90 -22.24
C VAL A 670 -4.26 -3.83 -22.80
N ASP A 671 -3.54 -4.16 -23.85
CA ASP A 671 -2.56 -3.29 -24.50
C ASP A 671 -3.10 -2.80 -25.84
N LEU A 672 -3.07 -1.51 -26.05
CA LEU A 672 -3.27 -0.89 -27.35
C LEU A 672 -1.93 -0.40 -27.88
N LEU A 673 -1.47 -1.03 -28.93
CA LEU A 673 -0.22 -0.74 -29.61
C LEU A 673 -0.51 0.09 -30.87
N VAL A 674 0.41 0.94 -31.26
CA VAL A 674 0.26 1.79 -32.45
C VAL A 674 1.52 1.80 -33.30
N ASN A 675 1.35 1.74 -34.62
CA ASN A 675 2.41 1.96 -35.61
C ASN A 675 1.94 3.01 -36.61
N LYS A 676 2.88 3.83 -37.08
CA LYS A 676 2.62 4.76 -38.18
C LYS A 676 2.68 4.03 -39.53
N ILE A 677 1.77 4.34 -40.44
CA ILE A 677 1.70 3.75 -41.77
C ILE A 677 1.82 4.83 -42.86
N ASP A 678 2.37 4.46 -44.03
CA ASP A 678 2.38 5.29 -45.23
C ASP A 678 1.01 5.27 -45.96
N GLU A 679 0.89 6.05 -47.00
CA GLU A 679 -0.32 6.10 -47.84
C GLU A 679 -0.69 4.74 -48.49
N LYS A 680 0.23 3.76 -48.48
CA LYS A 680 0.01 2.40 -49.00
C LYS A 680 -0.32 1.42 -47.88
N GLY A 681 -0.32 1.88 -46.62
CA GLY A 681 -0.58 1.03 -45.46
C GLY A 681 0.62 0.25 -44.95
N ASN A 682 1.85 0.56 -45.42
CA ASN A 682 3.07 -0.04 -44.88
C ASN A 682 3.51 0.66 -43.61
N ILE A 683 4.00 -0.07 -42.65
CA ILE A 683 4.60 0.50 -41.42
C ILE A 683 5.87 1.28 -41.80
N VAL A 684 5.90 2.59 -41.47
CA VAL A 684 6.99 3.51 -41.88
C VAL A 684 7.93 3.87 -40.75
N ASP A 685 7.52 3.66 -39.50
CA ASP A 685 8.40 3.81 -38.35
C ASP A 685 8.57 2.44 -37.68
N ASP A 686 9.67 1.80 -38.01
CA ASP A 686 10.16 0.65 -37.29
C ASP A 686 10.97 1.20 -36.09
N PHE A 687 10.27 1.46 -34.99
CA PHE A 687 10.93 1.86 -33.77
C PHE A 687 12.00 0.82 -33.43
N ASP A 688 13.20 1.28 -33.15
CA ASP A 688 14.41 0.51 -32.80
C ASP A 688 14.12 -0.92 -32.36
N ASN A 689 14.23 -1.89 -33.28
CA ASN A 689 14.01 -3.33 -33.13
C ASN A 689 12.56 -3.89 -33.28
N GLY A 690 11.67 -3.22 -34.00
CA GLY A 690 10.38 -3.85 -34.41
C GLY A 690 9.34 -3.99 -33.30
N TYR A 691 9.41 -3.21 -32.24
CA TYR A 691 8.41 -3.20 -31.17
C TYR A 691 7.41 -2.04 -31.39
N PRO A 692 6.11 -2.33 -31.47
CA PRO A 692 5.09 -1.30 -31.53
C PRO A 692 5.07 -0.46 -30.26
N THR A 693 4.74 0.82 -30.39
CA THR A 693 4.59 1.71 -29.23
C THR A 693 3.26 1.48 -28.54
N TRP A 694 3.26 1.39 -27.20
CA TRP A 694 2.02 1.42 -26.43
C TRP A 694 1.44 2.84 -26.47
N CYS A 695 0.16 2.95 -26.81
CA CYS A 695 -0.55 4.21 -26.76
C CYS A 695 -1.64 4.23 -25.67
N TRP A 696 -2.05 3.07 -25.19
CA TRP A 696 -2.98 2.93 -24.10
C TRP A 696 -2.84 1.53 -23.48
N GLN A 697 -2.97 1.43 -22.18
CA GLN A 697 -2.88 0.17 -21.45
C GLN A 697 -3.88 0.19 -20.30
N ARG A 698 -4.45 -0.97 -19.99
CA ARG A 698 -5.26 -1.19 -18.80
C ARG A 698 -5.04 -2.57 -18.24
N ASP A 699 -4.86 -2.60 -16.93
CA ASP A 699 -4.65 -3.82 -16.16
C ASP A 699 -5.92 -4.18 -15.41
N TYR A 700 -6.26 -5.47 -15.43
CA TYR A 700 -7.36 -6.03 -14.67
C TYR A 700 -6.80 -7.12 -13.77
N TYR A 701 -6.87 -6.94 -12.48
CA TYR A 701 -6.49 -7.95 -11.50
C TYR A 701 -7.69 -8.83 -11.22
N LEU A 702 -7.56 -10.13 -11.46
CA LEU A 702 -8.65 -11.10 -11.38
C LEU A 702 -8.29 -12.25 -10.45
N TYR A 703 -9.26 -12.68 -9.67
CA TYR A 703 -9.21 -13.90 -8.89
C TYR A 703 -10.33 -14.82 -9.36
N LEU A 704 -9.98 -15.92 -10.02
CA LEU A 704 -10.93 -16.85 -10.61
C LEU A 704 -10.59 -18.29 -10.19
N GLU A 705 -11.48 -18.93 -9.47
CA GLU A 705 -11.39 -20.37 -9.24
C GLU A 705 -11.60 -21.17 -10.54
N PRO A 706 -11.17 -22.42 -10.61
CA PRO A 706 -11.47 -23.28 -11.76
C PRO A 706 -12.95 -23.30 -12.12
N GLY A 707 -13.27 -22.93 -13.36
CA GLY A 707 -14.62 -22.83 -13.89
C GLY A 707 -15.31 -21.48 -13.66
N GLU A 708 -14.71 -20.54 -12.97
CA GLU A 708 -15.27 -19.19 -12.78
C GLU A 708 -14.97 -18.25 -13.95
N SER A 709 -15.80 -17.23 -14.07
CA SER A 709 -15.71 -16.20 -15.11
C SER A 709 -15.83 -14.81 -14.53
N ALA A 710 -15.13 -13.85 -15.15
CA ALA A 710 -15.27 -12.43 -14.90
C ALA A 710 -15.47 -11.68 -16.22
N ASP A 711 -16.28 -10.62 -16.18
CA ASP A 711 -16.48 -9.73 -17.31
C ASP A 711 -15.63 -8.48 -17.16
N ILE A 712 -14.87 -8.15 -18.21
CA ILE A 712 -14.16 -6.87 -18.35
C ILE A 712 -14.72 -6.11 -19.55
N SER A 713 -14.78 -4.79 -19.46
CA SER A 713 -15.19 -3.94 -20.57
C SER A 713 -14.47 -2.60 -20.57
N PHE A 714 -14.26 -2.06 -21.77
CA PHE A 714 -13.67 -0.74 -21.97
C PHE A 714 -14.09 -0.17 -23.32
N SER A 715 -13.91 1.14 -23.46
CA SER A 715 -14.15 1.83 -24.73
C SER A 715 -12.94 2.69 -25.08
N LEU A 716 -12.57 2.71 -26.36
CA LEU A 716 -11.49 3.51 -26.93
C LEU A 716 -12.09 4.42 -27.99
N GLY A 717 -11.92 5.71 -27.85
CA GLY A 717 -12.44 6.72 -28.76
C GLY A 717 -11.36 7.69 -29.22
N LYS A 718 -11.77 8.84 -29.73
CA LYS A 718 -10.88 9.88 -30.22
C LYS A 718 -9.84 10.39 -29.21
N GLU A 719 -10.07 10.19 -27.92
CA GLU A 719 -9.14 10.54 -26.85
C GLU A 719 -7.87 9.67 -26.87
N VAL A 720 -7.96 8.47 -27.48
CA VAL A 720 -6.85 7.52 -27.59
C VAL A 720 -6.51 7.24 -29.06
N LEU A 721 -7.54 7.12 -29.94
CA LEU A 721 -7.41 6.77 -31.32
C LEU A 721 -7.29 8.02 -32.19
N ARG A 722 -6.31 8.05 -33.11
CA ARG A 722 -6.08 9.17 -34.04
C ARG A 722 -6.45 8.76 -35.45
N PRO A 723 -7.15 9.62 -36.23
CA PRO A 723 -7.46 9.35 -37.62
C PRO A 723 -6.20 9.54 -38.46
N LYS A 724 -6.10 8.72 -39.51
CA LYS A 724 -5.07 8.70 -40.54
C LYS A 724 -3.67 8.30 -40.08
N ASP A 725 -2.98 7.64 -40.93
CA ASP A 725 -1.57 7.26 -40.86
C ASP A 725 -1.18 6.34 -39.68
N TYR A 726 -2.15 5.76 -38.95
CA TYR A 726 -1.86 4.85 -37.85
C TYR A 726 -2.64 3.53 -37.99
N ILE A 727 -1.96 2.44 -37.61
CA ILE A 727 -2.57 1.13 -37.43
C ILE A 727 -2.43 0.74 -35.95
N TYR A 728 -3.52 0.26 -35.39
CA TYR A 728 -3.59 -0.15 -33.99
C TYR A 728 -3.64 -1.66 -33.85
N GLY A 729 -2.99 -2.18 -32.83
CA GLY A 729 -3.07 -3.57 -32.41
C GLY A 729 -3.59 -3.64 -30.97
N LEU A 730 -4.81 -4.13 -30.79
CA LEU A 730 -5.37 -4.39 -29.46
C LEU A 730 -5.06 -5.82 -29.06
N LYS A 731 -4.44 -6.01 -27.89
CA LYS A 731 -4.11 -7.32 -27.31
C LYS A 731 -4.71 -7.45 -25.93
N ILE A 732 -5.25 -8.63 -25.63
CA ILE A 732 -5.60 -9.04 -24.26
C ILE A 732 -4.66 -10.21 -23.92
N ILE A 733 -3.89 -10.05 -22.86
CA ILE A 733 -2.81 -10.96 -22.47
C ILE A 733 -2.99 -11.28 -20.99
N PHE A 734 -2.80 -12.51 -20.58
CA PHE A 734 -2.68 -12.85 -19.17
C PHE A 734 -1.30 -13.43 -18.87
N TYR A 735 -0.85 -13.21 -17.67
CA TYR A 735 0.41 -13.77 -17.21
C TYR A 735 0.12 -15.00 -16.36
N ASN A 736 0.53 -16.15 -16.86
CA ASN A 736 0.61 -17.35 -16.03
C ASN A 736 1.67 -17.09 -14.97
N ASN A 737 1.33 -17.16 -13.70
CA ASN A 737 2.09 -17.07 -12.45
C ASN A 737 3.64 -16.84 -12.50
N LYS A 738 4.20 -16.54 -13.65
CA LYS A 738 5.60 -16.19 -13.85
C LYS A 738 5.71 -14.69 -14.03
N SER A 739 5.87 -13.97 -12.92
CA SER A 739 6.22 -12.57 -12.98
C SER A 739 7.66 -12.40 -13.44
N THR A 740 7.89 -12.27 -14.71
CA THR A 740 9.14 -11.70 -15.22
C THR A 740 8.84 -10.32 -15.77
N TRP A 741 8.83 -9.33 -14.92
CA TRP A 741 8.97 -7.93 -15.32
C TRP A 741 10.27 -7.78 -16.12
N GLY A 742 10.15 -7.33 -17.34
CA GLY A 742 11.28 -7.08 -18.22
C GLY A 742 11.22 -7.77 -19.57
N ASN A 743 10.33 -8.74 -19.78
CA ASN A 743 10.08 -9.36 -21.07
C ASN A 743 8.59 -9.34 -21.42
N LEU A 744 8.16 -8.25 -21.98
CA LEU A 744 6.76 -7.93 -22.36
C LEU A 744 6.13 -8.88 -23.37
N ASN A 745 6.81 -9.95 -23.75
CA ASN A 745 6.36 -10.94 -24.75
C ASN A 745 6.03 -12.33 -24.17
N ILE A 746 5.90 -12.49 -22.85
CA ILE A 746 5.78 -13.83 -22.23
C ILE A 746 4.36 -14.13 -21.71
N GLY A 747 3.42 -13.20 -21.84
CA GLY A 747 2.03 -13.46 -21.52
C GLY A 747 1.35 -14.36 -22.54
N ASP A 748 0.46 -15.23 -22.09
CA ASP A 748 -0.41 -16.01 -22.97
C ASP A 748 -1.47 -15.08 -23.58
N LYS A 749 -1.47 -15.02 -24.91
CA LYS A 749 -2.38 -14.15 -25.64
C LYS A 749 -3.79 -14.77 -25.70
N LEU A 750 -4.76 -14.02 -25.18
CA LEU A 750 -6.18 -14.39 -25.22
C LEU A 750 -6.90 -13.84 -26.44
N TYR A 751 -6.53 -12.65 -26.87
CA TYR A 751 -7.17 -11.98 -27.99
C TYR A 751 -6.21 -11.00 -28.66
N GLU A 752 -6.33 -10.87 -30.00
CA GLU A 752 -5.59 -9.85 -30.75
C GLU A 752 -6.41 -9.41 -31.94
N VAL A 753 -6.50 -8.12 -32.18
CA VAL A 753 -7.10 -7.54 -33.36
C VAL A 753 -6.35 -6.31 -33.82
N THR A 754 -6.20 -6.18 -35.14
CA THR A 754 -5.56 -5.02 -35.77
C THR A 754 -6.59 -4.19 -36.50
N PHE A 755 -6.53 -2.85 -36.34
CA PHE A 755 -7.48 -1.95 -36.97
C PHE A 755 -6.89 -0.57 -37.26
N THR A 756 -7.56 0.19 -38.13
CA THR A 756 -7.33 1.62 -38.32
C THR A 756 -8.50 2.40 -37.74
N TYR A 757 -8.29 3.69 -37.47
CA TYR A 757 -9.35 4.57 -36.97
C TYR A 757 -9.74 5.60 -38.05
N ASN A 758 -11.01 5.81 -38.21
CA ASN A 758 -11.55 6.80 -39.16
C ASN A 758 -12.57 7.70 -38.46
N GLU A 759 -12.25 9.00 -38.38
CA GLU A 759 -13.10 10.02 -37.76
C GLU A 759 -14.15 10.60 -38.76
N ASP A 760 -14.00 10.34 -40.05
CA ASP A 760 -14.95 10.82 -41.08
C ASP A 760 -16.26 10.04 -41.00
N VAL A 761 -17.07 10.44 -40.04
CA VAL A 761 -18.45 10.00 -39.94
C VAL A 761 -19.36 10.97 -40.65
N SER A 762 -19.30 11.02 -41.92
CA SER A 762 -20.54 11.28 -42.66
C SER A 762 -21.33 9.98 -42.60
N ASP A 763 -22.31 9.95 -41.76
CA ASP A 763 -23.35 8.92 -41.54
C ASP A 763 -23.61 7.99 -42.74
N GLY A 764 -22.65 7.17 -43.09
CA GLY A 764 -22.82 6.06 -44.00
C GLY A 764 -23.61 4.89 -43.40
N ILE A 765 -24.52 5.14 -42.45
CA ILE A 765 -25.59 4.21 -42.19
C ILE A 765 -26.56 4.34 -43.36
N THR A 766 -26.20 3.75 -44.47
CA THR A 766 -27.23 3.26 -45.34
C THR A 766 -28.04 2.26 -44.55
N PRO A 767 -29.31 2.53 -44.23
CA PRO A 767 -30.13 1.53 -43.57
C PRO A 767 -30.13 0.35 -44.54
N VAL A 768 -29.43 -0.71 -44.21
CA VAL A 768 -29.75 -2.01 -44.80
C VAL A 768 -31.18 -2.23 -44.37
N ALA A 769 -32.09 -2.10 -45.31
CA ALA A 769 -33.45 -2.47 -45.11
C ALA A 769 -33.44 -3.98 -44.80
N LEU A 770 -33.26 -4.29 -43.50
CA LEU A 770 -33.62 -5.56 -42.95
C LEU A 770 -35.12 -5.70 -43.26
N GLN A 771 -35.47 -6.50 -44.22
CA GLN A 771 -36.77 -7.10 -44.29
C GLN A 771 -36.93 -7.95 -43.03
N THR A 772 -37.24 -7.31 -41.92
CA THR A 772 -37.59 -7.99 -40.69
C THR A 772 -39.01 -8.44 -40.84
N ALA A 773 -39.18 -9.72 -41.13
CA ALA A 773 -40.43 -10.35 -40.75
C ALA A 773 -40.64 -9.99 -39.24
N ASP A 774 -41.84 -9.44 -38.92
CA ASP A 774 -42.17 -9.15 -37.55
C ASP A 774 -42.25 -10.47 -36.77
N ASP A 775 -41.19 -10.82 -36.10
CA ASP A 775 -41.08 -12.05 -35.30
C ASP A 775 -41.78 -11.91 -33.93
N GLY A 776 -42.30 -10.71 -33.63
CA GLY A 776 -42.98 -10.40 -32.37
C GLY A 776 -42.06 -10.44 -31.14
N ILE A 777 -40.77 -10.59 -31.30
CA ILE A 777 -39.82 -10.68 -30.19
C ILE A 777 -39.50 -9.28 -29.64
N CYS A 778 -39.65 -9.13 -28.35
CA CYS A 778 -39.30 -7.91 -27.61
C CYS A 778 -38.08 -8.15 -26.69
N TYR A 779 -37.25 -7.14 -26.59
CA TYR A 779 -36.09 -7.13 -25.71
C TYR A 779 -36.21 -5.95 -24.73
N ASP A 780 -35.74 -6.11 -23.53
CA ASP A 780 -35.51 -4.97 -22.61
C ASP A 780 -34.31 -4.11 -23.05
N ILE A 781 -34.07 -3.02 -22.39
CA ILE A 781 -32.95 -2.10 -22.70
C ILE A 781 -31.56 -2.74 -22.47
N LEU A 782 -31.49 -3.87 -21.79
CA LEU A 782 -30.27 -4.67 -21.55
C LEU A 782 -30.11 -5.82 -22.58
N GLY A 783 -30.98 -5.87 -23.62
CA GLY A 783 -30.91 -6.88 -24.65
C GLY A 783 -31.50 -8.25 -24.27
N ARG A 784 -32.15 -8.40 -23.12
CA ARG A 784 -32.76 -9.64 -22.68
C ARG A 784 -34.12 -9.82 -23.34
N ARG A 785 -34.37 -11.00 -23.89
CA ARG A 785 -35.66 -11.36 -24.51
C ARG A 785 -36.76 -11.38 -23.47
N ILE A 786 -37.84 -10.62 -23.73
CA ILE A 786 -38.99 -10.50 -22.83
C ILE A 786 -40.22 -11.09 -23.53
N SER A 787 -40.99 -11.90 -22.81
CA SER A 787 -42.29 -12.37 -23.25
C SER A 787 -43.28 -11.19 -23.25
N THR A 788 -44.00 -11.01 -24.37
CA THR A 788 -45.01 -9.96 -24.51
C THR A 788 -46.11 -10.04 -23.45
N ASN A 789 -46.36 -11.22 -22.87
CA ASN A 789 -47.36 -11.45 -21.82
C ASN A 789 -46.91 -11.02 -20.42
N THR A 790 -45.63 -10.67 -20.24
CA THR A 790 -45.04 -10.26 -18.95
C THR A 790 -44.49 -8.85 -18.94
N MET A 791 -44.77 -8.06 -19.97
CA MET A 791 -44.27 -6.69 -20.07
C MET A 791 -44.88 -5.79 -19.03
N LYS A 792 -44.04 -5.12 -18.27
CA LYS A 792 -44.39 -4.04 -17.35
C LYS A 792 -44.25 -2.69 -18.06
N PRO A 793 -44.87 -1.61 -17.55
CA PRO A 793 -44.61 -0.28 -18.09
C PRO A 793 -43.11 0.01 -18.15
N GLY A 794 -42.62 0.43 -19.32
CA GLY A 794 -41.20 0.63 -19.56
C GLY A 794 -40.80 0.76 -21.02
N ILE A 795 -39.54 0.95 -21.29
CA ILE A 795 -38.98 1.04 -22.64
C ILE A 795 -38.46 -0.33 -23.06
N TYR A 796 -38.82 -0.76 -24.24
CA TYR A 796 -38.43 -2.04 -24.86
C TYR A 796 -37.95 -1.84 -26.29
N ILE A 797 -37.27 -2.82 -26.84
CA ILE A 797 -36.83 -2.85 -28.23
C ILE A 797 -37.60 -3.96 -28.95
N ARG A 798 -38.32 -3.61 -30.04
CA ARG A 798 -39.00 -4.56 -30.92
C ARG A 798 -38.63 -4.19 -32.35
N ASN A 799 -38.18 -5.19 -33.12
CA ASN A 799 -37.75 -4.98 -34.50
C ASN A 799 -36.74 -3.82 -34.66
N GLY A 800 -35.79 -3.70 -33.73
CA GLY A 800 -34.80 -2.62 -33.74
C GLY A 800 -35.33 -1.22 -33.37
N LYS A 801 -36.60 -1.08 -33.00
CA LYS A 801 -37.23 0.20 -32.63
C LYS A 801 -37.55 0.22 -31.13
N LYS A 802 -37.30 1.37 -30.51
CA LYS A 802 -37.75 1.61 -29.11
C LYS A 802 -39.27 1.74 -29.09
N ILE A 803 -39.91 0.97 -28.21
CA ILE A 803 -41.34 1.04 -27.91
C ILE A 803 -41.52 1.37 -26.43
N LEU A 804 -42.47 2.21 -26.12
CA LEU A 804 -42.86 2.54 -24.75
C LEU A 804 -44.14 1.81 -24.40
N ILE A 805 -44.08 0.94 -23.41
CA ILE A 805 -45.28 0.34 -22.81
C ILE A 805 -45.68 1.21 -21.65
N LYS A 806 -46.91 1.70 -21.64
CA LYS A 806 -47.48 2.57 -20.60
C LYS A 806 -48.22 1.76 -19.54
#